data_caced13d6a75c82a121a5f2450c5f920
#
_entry.id   caced13d6a75c82a121a5f2450c5f920
#
_cell.length_a   1.000
_cell.length_b   1.000
_cell.length_c   1.000
_cell.angle_alpha   90.00
_cell.angle_beta   90.00
_cell.angle_gamma   90.00
#
_symmetry.space_group_name_H-M   'P 1'
#
loop_
_entity.id
_entity.type
_entity.pdbx_description
1 polymer ?
#
loop_
_entity_poly.entity_id
_entity_poly.type
_entity_poly.pdbx_seq_one_letter_code
_entity_poly.pdbx_strand_id
1 'polypeptide(L)'
;MPTRLHDAATVLRQITERVSLPAPCLALSQARELLSEHYGLCGELQPLGSQQDLNVLMDTGQGKFVLKACHASYAEPELHAQHAALGVLRDQGLPVPSVVAAKTGNTLLTLDIEGQALRIRVLEYLQGQPLTRCGWLPAPVIQAMGTLCAQVDRALADFDHEGLARTLQWDPRHAPALIDRLLAQVEDPRLRGRLSEAARAAAIRLSPLMKQLPIQAVHLDITDDNTVWAQDAQRQWQLQGLIDFGDLVRTWRVADLSVTCAALLHHADGDPFRVLAAVSAYQAVNPLTEAELRALWPLVVNRAIVLVLSSAQQQAIDPDNQYIRDNAAHEWQIFETAQAAPLALMEVAILQAAGSAPSAPCFVDCAPLLPTVAGHPVARLDLGVLSVHCDAGNWEVPGFDQRLLAAQSAPACTLHGQYRLSQTHIDRSEEPATCALGVELKLEPGTAVQAPQDGTWRSVDEQSGYLRSSSWDLWLTGLAQAPADGHWLRKGDALGNSGERLSVQLCLDSSLEPPFFAAPSRAPAWLALCPSPAGLLRLDCNADALPDPHALLARRGASFARSQKHYYLDPPQIERGWRNYLIDLQGRSYLDMLNNVAVLGHGHPRMAAESARQWSLLNTNSRFHYAAVTEFSERLLALAPDGFDRVFMVNSGTEANDLAIRLAWAYSGGRDMLSVLEAYHGWSVATDAISTSIADNPQALETRPAWVHPVEAPNTFRGRFRGPDSAADYLRDVDNRLAELDASRRQLAGIICEPVYGNAGGIALPPGYLQAAYAKVRARGGVCIADEVQVGYGRLGEHFWGFEEQGVVPDIITMAKGMGNGQPLGVVITRREIAEALEAEGYFFSSAGGSPVSCRIGMAVLDVLQQEGLWDNARETGRYFKARLQALVDKHPLAGAAHGSGFYLGLELVRDRDTLEPATEETMVLCNRLRELGIFMQPTGDYLNILKIKPPMCTTRASVDYFVDCIDRVLSQGV
;
A
#
# COMPACT_ATOMS: atom_id res chain seq x y z
N MET A 1 -9.06 18.67 -47.88
CA MET A 1 -8.55 17.73 -48.90
C MET A 1 -8.32 16.38 -48.19
N PRO A 2 -8.79 15.25 -48.72
CA PRO A 2 -8.52 13.98 -48.09
C PRO A 2 -7.04 13.68 -48.23
N THR A 3 -6.33 13.58 -47.13
CA THR A 3 -4.94 13.08 -47.00
C THR A 3 -4.90 11.67 -47.63
N ARG A 4 -4.16 11.50 -48.69
CA ARG A 4 -3.84 10.19 -49.29
C ARG A 4 -3.20 9.35 -48.18
N LEU A 5 -3.85 8.25 -47.82
CA LEU A 5 -3.23 7.16 -47.06
C LEU A 5 -1.98 6.77 -47.87
N HIS A 6 -0.79 7.05 -47.35
CA HIS A 6 0.45 6.50 -47.93
C HIS A 6 0.35 4.98 -47.89
N ASP A 7 0.74 4.34 -49.00
CA ASP A 7 0.82 2.87 -49.07
C ASP A 7 1.66 2.37 -47.89
N ALA A 8 1.16 1.36 -47.16
CA ALA A 8 1.82 0.78 -45.99
C ALA A 8 3.29 0.40 -46.26
N ALA A 9 3.61 -0.02 -47.49
CA ALA A 9 4.99 -0.30 -47.90
C ALA A 9 5.88 0.95 -47.92
N THR A 10 5.36 2.10 -48.31
CA THR A 10 6.06 3.39 -48.30
C THR A 10 6.32 3.86 -46.89
N VAL A 11 5.31 3.77 -46.00
CA VAL A 11 5.43 4.11 -44.57
C VAL A 11 6.50 3.24 -43.88
N LEU A 12 6.44 1.92 -44.08
CA LEU A 12 7.41 1.00 -43.50
C LEU A 12 8.84 1.22 -44.02
N ARG A 13 9.00 1.66 -45.28
CA ARG A 13 10.31 2.02 -45.84
C ARG A 13 10.87 3.24 -45.13
N GLN A 14 10.10 4.32 -45.02
CA GLN A 14 10.52 5.55 -44.33
C GLN A 14 10.92 5.31 -42.88
N ILE A 15 10.13 4.50 -42.14
CA ILE A 15 10.46 4.10 -40.76
C ILE A 15 11.82 3.36 -40.73
N THR A 16 12.05 2.40 -41.62
CA THR A 16 13.30 1.61 -41.64
C THR A 16 14.52 2.43 -41.96
N GLU A 17 14.41 3.35 -42.96
CA GLU A 17 15.49 4.23 -43.34
C GLU A 17 15.93 5.13 -42.19
N ARG A 18 15.00 5.58 -41.35
CA ARG A 18 15.27 6.43 -40.18
C ARG A 18 15.92 5.70 -39.02
N VAL A 19 15.48 4.48 -38.73
CA VAL A 19 16.03 3.64 -37.65
C VAL A 19 17.46 3.19 -37.92
N SER A 20 17.88 3.13 -39.20
CA SER A 20 19.20 2.70 -39.59
C SER A 20 20.24 3.82 -39.69
N LEU A 21 19.90 5.08 -39.35
CA LEU A 21 20.86 6.18 -39.38
C LEU A 21 21.94 6.02 -38.29
N PRO A 22 23.21 6.22 -38.60
CA PRO A 22 24.26 6.17 -37.59
C PRO A 22 24.11 7.35 -36.62
N ALA A 23 24.46 7.11 -35.34
CA ALA A 23 24.47 8.19 -34.34
C ALA A 23 25.49 9.28 -34.75
N PRO A 24 25.16 10.58 -34.53
CA PRO A 24 26.09 11.68 -34.79
C PRO A 24 27.39 11.51 -33.99
N CYS A 25 28.54 11.78 -34.59
CA CYS A 25 29.79 11.75 -33.89
C CYS A 25 30.35 13.18 -33.71
N LEU A 26 30.51 13.62 -32.47
CA LEU A 26 31.03 14.93 -32.08
C LEU A 26 31.90 14.77 -30.84
N ALA A 27 33.21 15.09 -30.96
CA ALA A 27 34.08 15.04 -29.79
C ALA A 27 33.73 16.14 -28.78
N LEU A 28 33.95 15.91 -27.48
CA LEU A 28 33.68 16.93 -26.44
C LEU A 28 34.49 18.20 -26.64
N SER A 29 35.71 18.12 -27.20
CA SER A 29 36.51 19.30 -27.59
C SER A 29 35.79 20.14 -28.65
N GLN A 30 35.26 19.50 -29.70
CA GLN A 30 34.51 20.15 -30.76
C GLN A 30 33.20 20.77 -30.26
N ALA A 31 32.48 20.03 -29.38
CA ALA A 31 31.27 20.55 -28.73
C ALA A 31 31.57 21.81 -27.90
N ARG A 32 32.71 21.85 -27.20
CA ARG A 32 33.19 23.00 -26.42
C ARG A 32 33.48 24.21 -27.32
N GLU A 33 34.19 24.03 -28.40
CA GLU A 33 34.51 25.09 -29.40
C GLU A 33 33.21 25.65 -29.99
N LEU A 34 32.29 24.77 -30.42
CA LEU A 34 31.01 25.12 -31.01
C LEU A 34 30.16 25.96 -30.02
N LEU A 35 30.03 25.52 -28.75
CA LEU A 35 29.28 26.25 -27.76
C LEU A 35 29.90 27.62 -27.46
N SER A 36 31.20 27.71 -27.36
CA SER A 36 31.92 28.98 -27.17
C SER A 36 31.79 29.92 -28.37
N GLU A 37 31.99 29.41 -29.58
CA GLU A 37 31.99 30.19 -30.78
C GLU A 37 30.59 30.71 -31.12
N HIS A 38 29.61 29.80 -31.22
CA HIS A 38 28.27 30.14 -31.73
C HIS A 38 27.30 30.58 -30.65
N TYR A 39 27.46 30.12 -29.40
CA TYR A 39 26.52 30.48 -28.33
C TYR A 39 27.14 31.35 -27.24
N GLY A 40 28.46 31.48 -27.18
CA GLY A 40 29.16 32.23 -26.12
C GLY A 40 29.09 31.52 -24.75
N LEU A 41 28.82 30.23 -24.75
CA LEU A 41 28.74 29.42 -23.56
C LEU A 41 30.07 28.70 -23.28
N CYS A 42 30.56 28.81 -22.05
CA CYS A 42 31.77 28.15 -21.61
C CYS A 42 31.55 27.45 -20.26
N GLY A 43 32.00 26.21 -20.14
CA GLY A 43 31.78 25.42 -18.92
C GLY A 43 32.33 23.98 -19.01
N GLU A 44 31.98 23.17 -18.01
CA GLU A 44 32.29 21.75 -18.01
C GLU A 44 31.30 20.98 -18.87
N LEU A 45 31.78 19.94 -19.57
CA LEU A 45 30.95 19.15 -20.46
C LEU A 45 30.87 17.72 -19.95
N GLN A 46 29.63 17.18 -20.02
CA GLN A 46 29.32 15.78 -19.70
C GLN A 46 28.43 15.17 -20.79
N PRO A 47 28.79 14.01 -21.37
CA PRO A 47 27.88 13.30 -22.29
C PRO A 47 26.62 12.85 -21.59
N LEU A 48 25.47 12.98 -22.25
CA LEU A 48 24.19 12.40 -21.82
C LEU A 48 23.82 11.25 -22.77
N GLY A 49 23.11 10.24 -22.23
CA GLY A 49 22.59 9.13 -23.02
C GLY A 49 21.57 9.57 -24.06
N SER A 50 21.58 8.95 -25.25
CA SER A 50 20.56 9.13 -26.30
C SER A 50 20.63 7.94 -27.27
N GLN A 51 19.50 7.64 -27.93
CA GLN A 51 19.43 6.58 -28.94
C GLN A 51 19.80 7.06 -30.35
N GLN A 52 19.41 8.26 -30.73
CA GLN A 52 19.53 8.77 -32.11
C GLN A 52 20.27 10.11 -32.19
N ASP A 53 20.18 10.96 -31.18
CA ASP A 53 20.88 12.24 -31.11
C ASP A 53 22.15 12.12 -30.26
N LEU A 54 23.05 13.06 -30.42
CA LEU A 54 24.13 13.25 -29.46
C LEU A 54 23.74 14.38 -28.52
N ASN A 55 23.69 14.09 -27.22
CA ASN A 55 23.35 15.06 -26.19
C ASN A 55 24.56 15.32 -25.28
N VAL A 56 24.89 16.59 -25.04
CA VAL A 56 25.99 17.02 -24.18
C VAL A 56 25.48 18.07 -23.20
N LEU A 57 25.56 17.77 -21.90
CA LEU A 57 25.32 18.73 -20.83
C LEU A 57 26.51 19.67 -20.71
N MET A 58 26.24 20.98 -20.63
CA MET A 58 27.19 22.00 -20.26
C MET A 58 26.80 22.64 -18.94
N ASP A 59 27.71 22.66 -17.96
CA ASP A 59 27.56 23.42 -16.72
C ASP A 59 28.47 24.66 -16.75
N THR A 60 27.88 25.84 -16.80
CA THR A 60 28.60 27.12 -16.86
C THR A 60 28.85 27.71 -15.46
N GLY A 61 28.39 27.05 -14.38
CA GLY A 61 28.40 27.58 -13.01
C GLY A 61 27.32 28.67 -12.74
N GLN A 62 26.72 29.23 -13.79
CA GLN A 62 25.59 30.17 -13.70
C GLN A 62 24.30 29.60 -14.29
N GLY A 63 24.37 28.53 -15.04
CA GLY A 63 23.26 27.83 -15.66
C GLY A 63 23.74 26.58 -16.38
N LYS A 64 22.82 25.60 -16.54
CA LYS A 64 23.09 24.38 -17.27
C LYS A 64 22.34 24.34 -18.58
N PHE A 65 22.97 23.81 -19.62
CA PHE A 65 22.42 23.75 -20.97
C PHE A 65 22.67 22.39 -21.60
N VAL A 66 21.80 21.97 -22.51
CA VAL A 66 21.97 20.73 -23.29
C VAL A 66 22.17 21.10 -24.74
N LEU A 67 23.35 20.73 -25.27
CA LEU A 67 23.59 20.73 -26.72
C LEU A 67 23.01 19.42 -27.27
N LYS A 68 22.12 19.54 -28.28
CA LYS A 68 21.60 18.43 -29.06
C LYS A 68 22.14 18.51 -30.47
N ALA A 69 22.79 17.48 -30.95
CA ALA A 69 23.26 17.31 -32.30
C ALA A 69 22.55 16.14 -32.96
N CYS A 70 21.92 16.37 -34.10
CA CYS A 70 21.33 15.32 -34.91
C CYS A 70 21.80 15.35 -36.35
N HIS A 71 21.62 14.24 -37.08
CA HIS A 71 22.03 14.11 -38.48
C HIS A 71 21.24 15.06 -39.37
N ALA A 72 21.87 15.64 -40.41
CA ALA A 72 21.21 16.60 -41.33
C ALA A 72 20.08 15.98 -42.16
N SER A 73 19.91 14.68 -42.19
CA SER A 73 18.76 13.99 -42.78
C SER A 73 17.44 14.24 -42.04
N TYR A 74 17.49 14.71 -40.79
CA TYR A 74 16.29 15.24 -40.14
C TYR A 74 15.83 16.51 -40.82
N ALA A 75 14.58 16.60 -41.21
CA ALA A 75 14.08 17.76 -41.91
C ALA A 75 14.07 19.02 -41.01
N GLU A 76 14.53 20.18 -41.52
CA GLU A 76 14.50 21.40 -40.71
C GLU A 76 13.12 21.79 -40.20
N PRO A 77 12.03 21.63 -40.95
CA PRO A 77 10.69 21.92 -40.47
C PRO A 77 10.31 21.06 -39.23
N GLU A 78 10.82 19.81 -39.08
CA GLU A 78 10.57 18.98 -37.90
C GLU A 78 11.19 19.60 -36.63
N LEU A 79 12.43 20.07 -36.70
CA LEU A 79 13.13 20.70 -35.58
C LEU A 79 12.53 22.09 -35.25
N HIS A 80 12.11 22.85 -36.26
CA HIS A 80 11.40 24.11 -36.05
C HIS A 80 10.02 23.90 -35.41
N ALA A 81 9.29 22.84 -35.79
CA ALA A 81 8.04 22.46 -35.12
C ALA A 81 8.24 22.21 -33.62
N GLN A 82 9.33 21.50 -33.24
CA GLN A 82 9.67 21.25 -31.83
C GLN A 82 9.96 22.57 -31.08
N HIS A 83 10.71 23.49 -31.68
CA HIS A 83 10.99 24.80 -31.07
C HIS A 83 9.72 25.65 -30.92
N ALA A 84 8.85 25.62 -31.91
CA ALA A 84 7.58 26.35 -31.86
C ALA A 84 6.63 25.75 -30.78
N ALA A 85 6.56 24.42 -30.68
CA ALA A 85 5.77 23.75 -29.65
C ALA A 85 6.28 24.07 -28.24
N LEU A 86 7.59 24.05 -28.00
CA LEU A 86 8.21 24.50 -26.74
C LEU A 86 7.79 25.92 -26.37
N GLY A 87 7.73 26.84 -27.37
CA GLY A 87 7.25 28.21 -27.20
C GLY A 87 5.79 28.24 -26.74
N VAL A 88 4.90 27.53 -27.43
CA VAL A 88 3.47 27.45 -27.09
C VAL A 88 3.25 26.92 -25.69
N LEU A 89 3.92 25.84 -25.33
CA LEU A 89 3.77 25.21 -24.01
C LEU A 89 4.26 26.11 -22.87
N ARG A 90 5.39 26.81 -23.08
CA ARG A 90 5.92 27.76 -22.11
C ARG A 90 4.98 28.98 -21.95
N ASP A 91 4.42 29.49 -23.02
CA ASP A 91 3.47 30.62 -23.00
C ASP A 91 2.17 30.24 -22.24
N GLN A 92 1.85 28.94 -22.18
CA GLN A 92 0.78 28.40 -21.36
C GLN A 92 1.23 28.06 -19.91
N GLY A 93 2.48 28.37 -19.52
CA GLY A 93 3.02 28.15 -18.17
C GLY A 93 3.44 26.74 -17.87
N LEU A 94 3.60 25.87 -18.88
CA LEU A 94 4.07 24.51 -18.68
C LEU A 94 5.60 24.47 -18.53
N PRO A 95 6.14 23.63 -17.63
CA PRO A 95 7.56 23.53 -17.37
C PRO A 95 8.25 22.75 -18.50
N VAL A 96 8.74 23.47 -19.52
CA VAL A 96 9.49 22.90 -20.65
C VAL A 96 10.77 23.70 -20.89
N PRO A 97 11.81 23.09 -21.49
CA PRO A 97 13.07 23.78 -21.76
C PRO A 97 12.91 25.01 -22.67
N SER A 98 13.65 26.07 -22.37
CA SER A 98 13.79 27.21 -23.29
C SER A 98 14.81 26.86 -24.38
N VAL A 99 14.52 27.31 -25.63
CA VAL A 99 15.49 27.21 -26.75
C VAL A 99 16.46 28.37 -26.68
N VAL A 100 17.76 28.07 -26.67
CA VAL A 100 18.82 29.07 -26.62
C VAL A 100 19.18 29.50 -28.05
N ALA A 101 19.04 30.77 -28.36
CA ALA A 101 19.47 31.31 -29.66
C ALA A 101 21.00 31.42 -29.73
N ALA A 102 21.57 31.08 -30.88
CA ALA A 102 22.96 31.36 -31.17
C ALA A 102 23.22 32.87 -31.26
N LYS A 103 24.48 33.32 -31.26
CA LYS A 103 24.87 34.75 -31.44
C LYS A 103 24.32 35.39 -32.71
N THR A 104 24.04 34.58 -33.75
CA THR A 104 23.40 34.99 -34.99
C THR A 104 21.87 35.25 -34.86
N GLY A 105 21.26 34.88 -33.73
CA GLY A 105 19.82 34.90 -33.52
C GLY A 105 19.10 33.61 -33.94
N ASN A 106 19.78 32.68 -34.60
CA ASN A 106 19.18 31.43 -35.05
C ASN A 106 19.08 30.42 -33.86
N THR A 107 17.98 29.68 -33.82
CA THR A 107 17.78 28.61 -32.81
C THR A 107 18.20 27.23 -33.29
N LEU A 108 18.49 27.10 -34.57
CA LEU A 108 18.97 25.90 -35.22
C LEU A 108 20.19 26.27 -36.11
N LEU A 109 21.31 25.56 -35.99
CA LEU A 109 22.47 25.69 -36.82
C LEU A 109 22.67 24.42 -37.62
N THR A 110 23.05 24.53 -38.88
CA THR A 110 23.52 23.43 -39.71
C THR A 110 25.00 23.63 -39.94
N LEU A 111 25.86 22.73 -39.43
CA LEU A 111 27.30 22.82 -39.48
C LEU A 111 27.87 21.54 -40.10
N ASP A 112 28.93 21.71 -40.94
CA ASP A 112 29.72 20.58 -41.41
C ASP A 112 30.89 20.34 -40.44
N ILE A 113 30.89 19.19 -39.80
CA ILE A 113 31.94 18.78 -38.87
C ILE A 113 32.60 17.53 -39.41
N GLU A 114 33.85 17.67 -39.87
CA GLU A 114 34.66 16.59 -40.46
C GLU A 114 33.96 15.87 -41.64
N GLY A 115 33.20 16.62 -42.45
CA GLY A 115 32.47 16.09 -43.59
C GLY A 115 31.11 15.46 -43.23
N GLN A 116 30.69 15.58 -41.98
CA GLN A 116 29.36 15.19 -41.52
C GLN A 116 28.52 16.46 -41.28
N ALA A 117 27.46 16.62 -42.05
CA ALA A 117 26.50 17.71 -41.82
C ALA A 117 25.63 17.39 -40.59
N LEU A 118 25.73 18.22 -39.56
CA LEU A 118 24.98 18.09 -38.30
C LEU A 118 24.06 19.30 -38.10
N ARG A 119 22.91 19.05 -37.50
CA ARG A 119 21.98 20.08 -37.02
C ARG A 119 22.16 20.24 -35.53
N ILE A 120 22.50 21.46 -35.10
CA ILE A 120 22.86 21.77 -33.72
C ILE A 120 21.84 22.71 -33.14
N ARG A 121 21.39 22.41 -31.93
CA ARG A 121 20.53 23.28 -31.10
C ARG A 121 20.93 23.19 -29.63
N VAL A 122 20.66 24.25 -28.87
CA VAL A 122 20.93 24.29 -27.44
C VAL A 122 19.64 24.57 -26.69
N LEU A 123 19.40 23.80 -25.64
CA LEU A 123 18.24 23.93 -24.77
C LEU A 123 18.71 24.22 -23.34
N GLU A 124 17.86 24.89 -22.56
CA GLU A 124 18.04 24.99 -21.12
C GLU A 124 17.91 23.58 -20.48
N TYR A 125 18.72 23.32 -19.48
CA TYR A 125 18.65 22.05 -18.71
C TYR A 125 17.66 22.19 -17.55
N LEU A 126 16.65 21.34 -17.47
CA LEU A 126 15.75 21.27 -16.34
C LEU A 126 16.37 20.46 -15.21
N GLN A 127 16.36 21.04 -14.01
CA GLN A 127 16.95 20.41 -12.82
C GLN A 127 16.06 19.28 -12.27
N GLY A 128 16.63 18.11 -12.06
CA GLY A 128 15.94 16.94 -11.51
C GLY A 128 16.43 15.65 -12.15
N GLN A 129 15.63 14.61 -12.02
CA GLN A 129 15.95 13.28 -12.56
C GLN A 129 14.69 12.62 -13.16
N PRO A 130 14.86 11.71 -14.13
CA PRO A 130 13.75 10.89 -14.61
C PRO A 130 13.36 9.83 -13.56
N LEU A 131 12.17 9.24 -13.73
CA LEU A 131 11.63 8.23 -12.80
C LEU A 131 11.96 6.79 -13.21
N THR A 132 12.61 6.55 -14.31
CA THR A 132 12.87 5.22 -14.90
C THR A 132 13.47 4.21 -13.93
N ARG A 133 14.32 4.70 -13.00
CA ARG A 133 14.96 3.85 -11.98
C ARG A 133 14.10 3.57 -10.76
N CYS A 134 12.93 4.21 -10.66
CA CYS A 134 12.00 3.94 -9.57
C CYS A 134 11.27 2.63 -9.85
N GLY A 135 11.39 1.65 -8.98
CA GLY A 135 10.71 0.36 -9.14
C GLY A 135 9.18 0.45 -8.91
N TRP A 136 8.73 1.55 -8.30
CA TRP A 136 7.31 1.80 -7.98
C TRP A 136 7.04 3.31 -7.90
N LEU A 137 5.84 3.73 -8.33
CA LEU A 137 5.41 5.13 -8.26
C LEU A 137 4.15 5.29 -7.40
N PRO A 138 4.10 6.30 -6.50
CA PRO A 138 2.90 6.59 -5.72
C PRO A 138 1.79 7.20 -6.60
N ALA A 139 0.54 7.00 -6.21
CA ALA A 139 -0.63 7.48 -6.95
C ALA A 139 -0.58 8.99 -7.30
N PRO A 140 -0.12 9.91 -6.44
CA PRO A 140 0.01 11.32 -6.80
C PRO A 140 0.95 11.59 -7.99
N VAL A 141 2.03 10.81 -8.15
CA VAL A 141 2.94 10.93 -9.29
C VAL A 141 2.25 10.46 -10.58
N ILE A 142 1.54 9.32 -10.52
CA ILE A 142 0.76 8.80 -11.64
C ILE A 142 -0.32 9.82 -12.07
N GLN A 143 -1.01 10.44 -11.11
CA GLN A 143 -1.98 11.50 -11.36
C GLN A 143 -1.34 12.75 -12.00
N ALA A 144 -0.16 13.15 -11.51
CA ALA A 144 0.55 14.31 -12.06
C ALA A 144 1.00 14.08 -13.51
N MET A 145 1.42 12.87 -13.87
CA MET A 145 1.72 12.50 -15.26
C MET A 145 0.48 12.59 -16.16
N GLY A 146 -0.67 12.06 -15.71
CA GLY A 146 -1.94 12.19 -16.43
C GLY A 146 -2.38 13.65 -16.60
N THR A 147 -2.19 14.47 -15.56
CA THR A 147 -2.48 15.91 -15.59
C THR A 147 -1.58 16.64 -16.59
N LEU A 148 -0.27 16.36 -16.56
CA LEU A 148 0.70 16.95 -17.51
C LEU A 148 0.34 16.60 -18.94
N CYS A 149 0.05 15.33 -19.23
CA CYS A 149 -0.36 14.86 -20.54
C CYS A 149 -1.59 15.65 -21.05
N ALA A 150 -2.62 15.78 -20.21
CA ALA A 150 -3.84 16.52 -20.55
C ALA A 150 -3.58 18.02 -20.80
N GLN A 151 -2.68 18.63 -20.02
CA GLN A 151 -2.29 20.03 -20.19
C GLN A 151 -1.53 20.27 -21.49
N VAL A 152 -0.61 19.37 -21.83
CA VAL A 152 0.15 19.40 -23.11
C VAL A 152 -0.79 19.25 -24.29
N ASP A 153 -1.66 18.24 -24.28
CA ASP A 153 -2.64 18.00 -25.34
C ASP A 153 -3.59 19.16 -25.54
N ARG A 154 -4.05 19.79 -24.46
CA ARG A 154 -4.90 20.97 -24.52
C ARG A 154 -4.18 22.18 -25.10
N ALA A 155 -2.91 22.37 -24.71
CA ALA A 155 -2.11 23.50 -25.21
C ALA A 155 -1.75 23.35 -26.70
N LEU A 156 -1.58 22.12 -27.18
CA LEU A 156 -1.25 21.81 -28.59
C LEU A 156 -2.49 21.58 -29.47
N ALA A 157 -3.72 21.73 -28.97
CA ALA A 157 -4.95 21.41 -29.72
C ALA A 157 -5.07 22.14 -31.05
N ASP A 158 -4.73 23.43 -31.06
CA ASP A 158 -4.76 24.31 -32.28
C ASP A 158 -3.37 24.50 -32.90
N PHE A 159 -2.33 23.83 -32.37
CA PHE A 159 -0.98 23.96 -32.90
C PHE A 159 -0.85 23.26 -34.25
N ASP A 160 -0.44 23.99 -35.29
CA ASP A 160 -0.18 23.45 -36.62
C ASP A 160 1.18 23.94 -37.15
N HIS A 161 1.93 23.05 -37.74
CA HIS A 161 3.22 23.33 -38.33
C HIS A 161 3.51 22.30 -39.42
N GLU A 162 4.17 22.73 -40.52
CA GLU A 162 4.49 21.83 -41.65
C GLU A 162 5.36 20.62 -41.22
N GLY A 163 6.22 20.78 -40.20
CA GLY A 163 7.05 19.74 -39.64
C GLY A 163 6.31 18.63 -38.91
N LEU A 164 5.00 18.76 -38.69
CA LEU A 164 4.18 17.69 -38.06
C LEU A 164 3.74 16.61 -39.06
N ALA A 165 3.87 16.88 -40.37
CA ALA A 165 3.50 15.97 -41.44
C ALA A 165 4.62 14.98 -41.73
N ARG A 166 4.91 14.12 -40.71
CA ARG A 166 6.02 13.14 -40.74
C ARG A 166 5.52 11.72 -40.40
N THR A 167 6.30 10.73 -40.77
CA THR A 167 6.01 9.33 -40.47
C THR A 167 6.93 8.87 -39.33
N LEU A 168 6.33 8.38 -38.24
CA LEU A 168 7.08 7.87 -37.09
C LEU A 168 6.74 6.41 -36.81
N GLN A 169 7.71 5.66 -36.34
CA GLN A 169 7.54 4.29 -35.86
C GLN A 169 6.53 4.21 -34.70
N TRP A 170 6.51 5.24 -33.88
CA TRP A 170 5.70 5.30 -32.67
C TRP A 170 4.27 5.79 -32.90
N ASP A 171 3.94 6.26 -34.11
CA ASP A 171 2.58 6.68 -34.45
C ASP A 171 1.62 5.47 -34.45
N PRO A 172 0.62 5.42 -33.53
CA PRO A 172 -0.23 4.25 -33.39
C PRO A 172 -1.06 3.93 -34.62
N ARG A 173 -1.21 4.87 -35.56
CA ARG A 173 -1.86 4.64 -36.86
C ARG A 173 -1.09 3.64 -37.72
N HIS A 174 0.21 3.51 -37.51
CA HIS A 174 1.10 2.60 -38.24
C HIS A 174 1.37 1.29 -37.49
N ALA A 175 0.96 1.20 -36.19
CA ALA A 175 1.23 0.02 -35.35
C ALA A 175 0.80 -1.31 -35.99
N PRO A 176 -0.39 -1.47 -36.60
CA PRO A 176 -0.76 -2.77 -37.18
C PRO A 176 0.22 -3.27 -38.24
N ALA A 177 0.61 -2.39 -39.19
CA ALA A 177 1.54 -2.75 -40.26
C ALA A 177 2.98 -3.01 -39.74
N LEU A 178 3.38 -2.27 -38.73
CA LEU A 178 4.69 -2.45 -38.09
C LEU A 178 4.74 -3.75 -37.29
N ILE A 179 3.71 -4.07 -36.53
CA ILE A 179 3.59 -5.30 -35.76
C ILE A 179 3.66 -6.50 -36.70
N ASP A 180 2.86 -6.55 -37.77
CA ASP A 180 2.87 -7.63 -38.75
C ASP A 180 4.28 -7.87 -39.34
N ARG A 181 5.00 -6.80 -39.66
CA ARG A 181 6.35 -6.89 -40.19
C ARG A 181 7.36 -7.42 -39.19
N LEU A 182 7.34 -6.89 -37.94
CA LEU A 182 8.32 -7.23 -36.90
C LEU A 182 8.05 -8.62 -36.31
N LEU A 183 6.78 -9.05 -36.19
CA LEU A 183 6.41 -10.40 -35.76
C LEU A 183 7.04 -11.49 -36.65
N ALA A 184 7.22 -11.23 -37.95
CA ALA A 184 7.87 -12.16 -38.85
C ALA A 184 9.35 -12.41 -38.48
N GLN A 185 9.98 -11.54 -37.71
CA GLN A 185 11.37 -11.63 -37.26
C GLN A 185 11.52 -12.31 -35.89
N VAL A 186 10.43 -12.55 -35.17
CA VAL A 186 10.47 -13.23 -33.85
C VAL A 186 10.65 -14.73 -34.06
N GLU A 187 11.78 -15.25 -33.58
CA GLU A 187 12.13 -16.67 -33.76
C GLU A 187 11.32 -17.60 -32.85
N ASP A 188 11.09 -17.22 -31.60
CA ASP A 188 10.32 -18.00 -30.63
C ASP A 188 8.81 -18.08 -31.04
N PRO A 189 8.31 -19.28 -31.39
CA PRO A 189 6.92 -19.44 -31.81
C PRO A 189 5.89 -19.13 -30.70
N ARG A 190 6.25 -19.36 -29.43
CA ARG A 190 5.37 -19.10 -28.29
C ARG A 190 5.21 -17.60 -28.08
N LEU A 191 6.34 -16.88 -28.08
CA LEU A 191 6.34 -15.42 -27.98
C LEU A 191 5.59 -14.80 -29.15
N ARG A 192 5.87 -15.22 -30.38
CA ARG A 192 5.16 -14.76 -31.59
C ARG A 192 3.67 -14.98 -31.50
N GLY A 193 3.25 -16.15 -30.99
CA GLY A 193 1.84 -16.48 -30.77
C GLY A 193 1.15 -15.53 -29.80
N ARG A 194 1.76 -15.28 -28.66
CA ARG A 194 1.22 -14.37 -27.62
C ARG A 194 1.08 -12.94 -28.16
N LEU A 195 2.13 -12.39 -28.76
CA LEU A 195 2.10 -11.05 -29.34
C LEU A 195 1.09 -10.91 -30.46
N SER A 196 0.97 -11.92 -31.35
CA SER A 196 -0.01 -11.93 -32.44
C SER A 196 -1.46 -11.97 -31.92
N GLU A 197 -1.72 -12.79 -30.90
CA GLU A 197 -3.06 -12.89 -30.30
C GLU A 197 -3.47 -11.56 -29.64
N ALA A 198 -2.58 -10.96 -28.87
CA ALA A 198 -2.81 -9.66 -28.25
C ALA A 198 -3.04 -8.55 -29.29
N ALA A 199 -2.26 -8.50 -30.34
CA ALA A 199 -2.42 -7.54 -31.43
C ALA A 199 -3.77 -7.70 -32.14
N ARG A 200 -4.17 -8.94 -32.42
CA ARG A 200 -5.47 -9.25 -33.05
C ARG A 200 -6.64 -8.83 -32.15
N ALA A 201 -6.56 -9.14 -30.85
CA ALA A 201 -7.60 -8.74 -29.89
C ALA A 201 -7.74 -7.22 -29.81
N ALA A 202 -6.61 -6.50 -29.74
CA ALA A 202 -6.58 -5.04 -29.75
C ALA A 202 -7.15 -4.47 -31.06
N ALA A 203 -6.78 -5.03 -32.22
CA ALA A 203 -7.26 -4.58 -33.53
C ALA A 203 -8.79 -4.73 -33.70
N ILE A 204 -9.38 -5.84 -33.20
CA ILE A 204 -10.84 -6.05 -33.24
C ILE A 204 -11.58 -4.93 -32.50
N ARG A 205 -11.09 -4.48 -31.33
CA ARG A 205 -11.72 -3.43 -30.55
C ARG A 205 -11.44 -2.03 -31.10
N LEU A 206 -10.24 -1.79 -31.62
CA LEU A 206 -9.81 -0.48 -32.11
C LEU A 206 -10.42 -0.13 -33.47
N SER A 207 -10.50 -1.10 -34.39
CA SER A 207 -10.89 -0.87 -35.80
C SER A 207 -12.20 -0.08 -35.99
N PRO A 208 -13.31 -0.36 -35.27
CA PRO A 208 -14.56 0.38 -35.43
C PRO A 208 -14.48 1.84 -34.91
N LEU A 209 -13.49 2.15 -34.09
CA LEU A 209 -13.32 3.45 -33.42
C LEU A 209 -12.43 4.42 -34.21
N MET A 210 -11.49 3.91 -34.99
CA MET A 210 -10.41 4.70 -35.62
C MET A 210 -10.88 5.95 -36.38
N LYS A 211 -12.03 5.88 -37.03
CA LYS A 211 -12.58 7.03 -37.81
C LYS A 211 -13.21 8.11 -36.92
N GLN A 212 -13.44 7.80 -35.65
CA GLN A 212 -14.08 8.69 -34.68
C GLN A 212 -13.05 9.38 -33.80
N LEU A 213 -11.76 8.97 -33.87
CA LEU A 213 -10.70 9.53 -33.03
C LEU A 213 -10.26 10.90 -33.55
N PRO A 214 -10.27 11.94 -32.71
CA PRO A 214 -9.77 13.28 -33.04
C PRO A 214 -8.28 13.26 -33.37
N ILE A 215 -7.83 14.08 -34.32
CA ILE A 215 -6.44 14.22 -34.72
C ILE A 215 -5.97 15.64 -34.41
N GLN A 216 -4.83 15.75 -33.71
CA GLN A 216 -4.18 17.00 -33.38
C GLN A 216 -2.66 16.83 -33.32
N ALA A 217 -1.91 17.88 -33.01
CA ALA A 217 -0.51 17.78 -32.60
C ALA A 217 -0.43 17.17 -31.19
N VAL A 218 0.46 16.19 -31.01
CA VAL A 218 0.72 15.50 -29.73
C VAL A 218 2.22 15.32 -29.54
N HIS A 219 2.68 15.23 -28.30
CA HIS A 219 4.07 14.98 -27.94
C HIS A 219 4.51 13.56 -28.31
N LEU A 220 3.65 12.59 -28.09
CA LEU A 220 3.77 11.14 -28.35
C LEU A 220 4.85 10.40 -27.55
N ASP A 221 5.48 11.05 -26.57
CA ASP A 221 6.51 10.42 -25.72
C ASP A 221 6.55 11.02 -24.30
N ILE A 222 5.37 11.26 -23.69
CA ILE A 222 5.28 11.69 -22.29
C ILE A 222 5.43 10.46 -21.40
N THR A 223 6.68 10.13 -21.10
CA THR A 223 7.10 8.93 -20.37
C THR A 223 7.82 9.32 -19.07
N ASP A 224 8.10 8.32 -18.23
CA ASP A 224 8.93 8.45 -17.04
C ASP A 224 10.38 8.86 -17.35
N ASP A 225 10.90 8.55 -18.54
CA ASP A 225 12.21 8.98 -19.04
C ASP A 225 12.22 10.47 -19.43
N ASN A 226 11.13 10.99 -19.97
CA ASN A 226 11.03 12.33 -20.53
C ASN A 226 10.37 13.34 -19.59
N THR A 227 9.95 12.90 -18.38
CA THR A 227 9.50 13.78 -17.31
C THR A 227 10.60 13.95 -16.27
N VAL A 228 10.85 15.18 -15.85
CA VAL A 228 11.92 15.54 -14.89
C VAL A 228 11.28 15.81 -13.54
N TRP A 229 11.82 15.21 -12.50
CA TRP A 229 11.27 15.27 -11.15
C TRP A 229 12.35 15.59 -10.11
N ALA A 230 11.94 16.26 -9.03
CA ALA A 230 12.74 16.46 -7.84
C ALA A 230 11.92 16.11 -6.59
N GLN A 231 12.59 15.67 -5.54
CA GLN A 231 11.94 15.48 -4.24
C GLN A 231 12.02 16.78 -3.44
N ASP A 232 10.89 17.17 -2.81
CA ASP A 232 10.88 18.27 -1.84
C ASP A 232 11.48 17.84 -0.48
N ALA A 233 11.43 18.74 0.51
CA ALA A 233 11.95 18.45 1.84
C ALA A 233 11.22 17.31 2.58
N GLN A 234 9.99 17.00 2.16
CA GLN A 234 9.19 15.88 2.65
C GLN A 234 9.34 14.62 1.79
N ARG A 235 10.35 14.57 0.90
CA ARG A 235 10.58 13.47 -0.05
C ARG A 235 9.39 13.19 -0.99
N GLN A 236 8.49 14.17 -1.18
CA GLN A 236 7.42 14.08 -2.14
C GLN A 236 7.93 14.46 -3.54
N TRP A 237 7.64 13.64 -4.53
CA TRP A 237 7.99 13.91 -5.91
C TRP A 237 7.23 15.11 -6.47
N GLN A 238 7.97 16.10 -6.99
CA GLN A 238 7.47 17.30 -7.63
C GLN A 238 7.93 17.34 -9.08
N LEU A 239 6.98 17.48 -10.00
CA LEU A 239 7.28 17.61 -11.42
C LEU A 239 8.05 18.92 -11.68
N GLN A 240 9.22 18.81 -12.33
CA GLN A 240 10.06 19.91 -12.71
C GLN A 240 9.94 20.24 -14.21
N GLY A 241 9.52 19.28 -15.03
CA GLY A 241 9.25 19.54 -16.42
C GLY A 241 9.17 18.34 -17.34
N LEU A 242 8.91 18.66 -18.62
CA LEU A 242 8.83 17.74 -19.74
C LEU A 242 9.95 18.06 -20.73
N ILE A 243 10.66 17.03 -21.19
CA ILE A 243 11.77 17.13 -22.14
C ILE A 243 11.51 16.22 -23.35
N ASP A 244 12.36 16.30 -24.31
CA ASP A 244 12.46 15.48 -25.53
C ASP A 244 11.21 15.48 -26.42
N PHE A 245 11.11 16.51 -27.26
CA PHE A 245 10.06 16.69 -28.27
C PHE A 245 10.37 15.98 -29.59
N GLY A 246 11.25 14.96 -29.56
CA GLY A 246 11.67 14.20 -30.74
C GLY A 246 10.53 13.53 -31.48
N ASP A 247 9.47 13.13 -30.82
CA ASP A 247 8.35 12.40 -31.40
C ASP A 247 7.09 13.27 -31.66
N LEU A 248 7.21 14.60 -31.52
CA LEU A 248 6.13 15.54 -31.81
C LEU A 248 5.56 15.30 -33.22
N VAL A 249 4.27 15.01 -33.32
CA VAL A 249 3.60 14.62 -34.59
C VAL A 249 2.12 14.94 -34.58
N ARG A 250 1.49 14.93 -35.74
CA ARG A 250 0.03 15.06 -35.88
C ARG A 250 -0.61 13.67 -35.98
N THR A 251 -1.25 13.21 -34.88
CA THR A 251 -1.91 11.92 -34.81
C THR A 251 -3.15 11.96 -33.91
N TRP A 252 -3.69 10.80 -33.49
CA TRP A 252 -4.83 10.73 -32.57
C TRP A 252 -4.48 11.34 -31.21
N ARG A 253 -5.33 12.21 -30.69
CA ARG A 253 -5.14 12.87 -29.38
C ARG A 253 -4.91 11.86 -28.26
N VAL A 254 -5.73 10.82 -28.20
CA VAL A 254 -5.64 9.76 -27.18
C VAL A 254 -4.32 8.97 -27.21
N ALA A 255 -3.52 9.13 -28.26
CA ALA A 255 -2.21 8.49 -28.38
C ALA A 255 -1.24 8.93 -27.29
N ASP A 256 -1.22 10.21 -26.93
CA ASP A 256 -0.35 10.72 -25.86
C ASP A 256 -0.63 10.03 -24.52
N LEU A 257 -1.90 10.01 -24.11
CA LEU A 257 -2.29 9.31 -22.88
C LEU A 257 -1.99 7.79 -22.96
N SER A 258 -2.12 7.18 -24.14
CA SER A 258 -1.81 5.76 -24.30
C SER A 258 -0.32 5.45 -24.11
N VAL A 259 0.56 6.34 -24.55
CA VAL A 259 2.02 6.25 -24.32
C VAL A 259 2.34 6.43 -22.84
N THR A 260 1.76 7.47 -22.21
CA THR A 260 1.93 7.71 -20.77
C THR A 260 1.45 6.50 -19.94
N CYS A 261 0.27 5.95 -20.24
CA CYS A 261 -0.22 4.76 -19.54
C CYS A 261 0.69 3.54 -19.75
N ALA A 262 1.20 3.33 -20.97
CA ALA A 262 2.13 2.23 -21.26
C ALA A 262 3.43 2.38 -20.46
N ALA A 263 4.04 3.57 -20.43
CA ALA A 263 5.24 3.85 -19.66
C ALA A 263 5.05 3.60 -18.15
N LEU A 264 3.88 3.88 -17.60
CA LEU A 264 3.58 3.66 -16.19
C LEU A 264 3.45 2.18 -15.80
N LEU A 265 3.29 1.25 -16.76
CA LEU A 265 3.00 -0.15 -16.44
C LEU A 265 4.17 -0.91 -15.81
N HIS A 266 5.41 -0.54 -16.08
CA HIS A 266 6.54 -1.20 -15.40
C HIS A 266 6.71 -0.75 -13.95
N HIS A 267 6.10 0.37 -13.55
CA HIS A 267 6.00 0.83 -12.16
C HIS A 267 4.74 0.31 -11.44
N ALA A 268 3.88 -0.43 -12.15
CA ALA A 268 2.55 -0.81 -11.65
C ALA A 268 2.54 -2.09 -10.81
N ASP A 269 3.70 -2.73 -10.59
CA ASP A 269 3.82 -3.96 -9.80
C ASP A 269 2.92 -5.11 -10.31
N GLY A 270 2.72 -5.16 -11.65
CA GLY A 270 1.87 -6.13 -12.33
C GLY A 270 0.37 -5.82 -12.32
N ASP A 271 -0.07 -4.71 -11.73
CA ASP A 271 -1.48 -4.32 -11.70
C ASP A 271 -1.82 -3.21 -12.71
N PRO A 272 -2.49 -3.51 -13.85
CA PRO A 272 -2.81 -2.52 -14.86
C PRO A 272 -3.82 -1.46 -14.41
N PHE A 273 -4.59 -1.72 -13.34
CA PHE A 273 -5.57 -0.78 -12.81
C PHE A 273 -4.92 0.47 -12.18
N ARG A 274 -3.64 0.41 -11.84
CA ARG A 274 -2.93 1.56 -11.28
C ARG A 274 -2.89 2.77 -12.21
N VAL A 275 -2.86 2.57 -13.54
CA VAL A 275 -2.86 3.68 -14.50
C VAL A 275 -4.18 4.44 -14.57
N LEU A 276 -5.27 3.90 -14.00
CA LEU A 276 -6.57 4.59 -13.96
C LEU A 276 -6.49 5.94 -13.21
N ALA A 277 -5.54 6.09 -12.29
CA ALA A 277 -5.26 7.37 -11.64
C ALA A 277 -4.81 8.45 -12.65
N ALA A 278 -3.99 8.09 -13.66
CA ALA A 278 -3.63 9.01 -14.74
C ALA A 278 -4.82 9.32 -15.66
N VAL A 279 -5.65 8.31 -15.97
CA VAL A 279 -6.86 8.48 -16.79
C VAL A 279 -7.84 9.45 -16.14
N SER A 280 -8.15 9.27 -14.85
CA SER A 280 -9.00 10.19 -14.08
C SER A 280 -8.44 11.60 -14.05
N ALA A 281 -7.14 11.76 -13.83
CA ALA A 281 -6.49 13.05 -13.78
C ALA A 281 -6.48 13.75 -15.16
N TYR A 282 -6.24 13.01 -16.23
CA TYR A 282 -6.36 13.50 -17.60
C TYR A 282 -7.78 13.98 -17.88
N GLN A 283 -8.79 13.15 -17.58
CA GLN A 283 -10.21 13.42 -17.83
C GLN A 283 -10.70 14.69 -17.12
N ALA A 284 -10.18 14.98 -15.94
CA ALA A 284 -10.51 16.20 -15.19
C ALA A 284 -10.03 17.49 -15.87
N VAL A 285 -8.98 17.42 -16.70
CA VAL A 285 -8.35 18.59 -17.35
C VAL A 285 -8.73 18.74 -18.82
N ASN A 286 -8.75 17.63 -19.57
CA ASN A 286 -9.00 17.61 -21.02
C ASN A 286 -9.88 16.41 -21.39
N PRO A 287 -11.20 16.47 -21.23
CA PRO A 287 -12.09 15.33 -21.37
C PRO A 287 -11.98 14.65 -22.75
N LEU A 288 -11.80 13.33 -22.72
CA LEU A 288 -11.82 12.47 -23.89
C LEU A 288 -13.28 12.11 -24.28
N THR A 289 -13.51 11.86 -25.56
CA THR A 289 -14.75 11.28 -26.05
C THR A 289 -14.88 9.81 -25.66
N GLU A 290 -16.08 9.25 -25.70
CA GLU A 290 -16.30 7.84 -25.43
C GLU A 290 -15.49 6.93 -26.39
N ALA A 291 -15.38 7.33 -27.66
CA ALA A 291 -14.56 6.59 -28.63
C ALA A 291 -13.07 6.57 -28.27
N GLU A 292 -12.53 7.66 -27.74
CA GLU A 292 -11.16 7.73 -27.27
C GLU A 292 -10.93 6.89 -26.00
N LEU A 293 -11.86 6.95 -25.04
CA LEU A 293 -11.79 6.14 -23.83
C LEU A 293 -11.79 4.64 -24.14
N ARG A 294 -12.65 4.21 -25.09
CA ARG A 294 -12.71 2.79 -25.54
C ARG A 294 -11.47 2.38 -26.34
N ALA A 295 -10.85 3.31 -27.07
CA ALA A 295 -9.63 3.08 -27.83
C ALA A 295 -8.36 3.03 -26.95
N LEU A 296 -8.38 3.62 -25.76
CA LEU A 296 -7.20 3.82 -24.94
C LEU A 296 -6.46 2.52 -24.64
N TRP A 297 -7.14 1.50 -24.11
CA TRP A 297 -6.45 0.26 -23.73
C TRP A 297 -5.93 -0.56 -24.90
N PRO A 298 -6.70 -0.75 -26.00
CA PRO A 298 -6.15 -1.30 -27.24
C PRO A 298 -4.89 -0.59 -27.75
N LEU A 299 -4.80 0.75 -27.61
CA LEU A 299 -3.60 1.51 -27.99
C LEU A 299 -2.42 1.25 -27.03
N VAL A 300 -2.67 1.15 -25.73
CA VAL A 300 -1.66 0.75 -24.71
C VAL A 300 -1.07 -0.63 -25.05
N VAL A 301 -1.92 -1.61 -25.36
CA VAL A 301 -1.47 -2.96 -25.75
C VAL A 301 -0.65 -2.92 -27.03
N ASN A 302 -1.08 -2.18 -28.05
CA ASN A 302 -0.30 -2.02 -29.27
C ASN A 302 1.06 -1.35 -29.01
N ARG A 303 1.11 -0.30 -28.17
CA ARG A 303 2.39 0.35 -27.77
C ARG A 303 3.31 -0.66 -27.08
N ALA A 304 2.80 -1.45 -26.14
CA ALA A 304 3.58 -2.49 -25.45
C ALA A 304 4.15 -3.52 -26.42
N ILE A 305 3.37 -3.98 -27.40
CA ILE A 305 3.84 -4.90 -28.43
C ILE A 305 4.94 -4.27 -29.29
N VAL A 306 4.75 -3.03 -29.74
CA VAL A 306 5.73 -2.32 -30.55
C VAL A 306 7.04 -2.12 -29.79
N LEU A 307 7.00 -1.82 -28.49
CA LEU A 307 8.19 -1.70 -27.63
C LEU A 307 8.97 -3.03 -27.63
N VAL A 308 8.34 -4.15 -27.29
CA VAL A 308 8.98 -5.47 -27.26
C VAL A 308 9.60 -5.84 -28.62
N LEU A 309 8.86 -5.63 -29.72
CA LEU A 309 9.32 -5.96 -31.06
C LEU A 309 10.45 -5.08 -31.54
N SER A 310 10.41 -3.77 -31.20
CA SER A 310 11.46 -2.81 -31.57
C SER A 310 12.74 -3.07 -30.79
N SER A 311 12.64 -3.41 -29.51
CA SER A 311 13.77 -3.81 -28.68
C SER A 311 14.48 -5.06 -29.22
N ALA A 312 13.69 -6.10 -29.56
CA ALA A 312 14.22 -7.31 -30.17
C ALA A 312 14.95 -7.02 -31.50
N GLN A 313 14.42 -6.13 -32.33
CA GLN A 313 15.05 -5.68 -33.56
C GLN A 313 16.36 -4.94 -33.28
N GLN A 314 16.39 -4.02 -32.33
CA GLN A 314 17.59 -3.27 -31.97
C GLN A 314 18.67 -4.16 -31.37
N GLN A 315 18.31 -5.14 -30.54
CA GLN A 315 19.25 -6.13 -30.02
C GLN A 315 19.90 -6.97 -31.14
N ALA A 316 19.13 -7.28 -32.19
CA ALA A 316 19.68 -7.99 -33.35
C ALA A 316 20.66 -7.12 -34.18
N ILE A 317 20.48 -5.79 -34.19
CA ILE A 317 21.37 -4.82 -34.90
C ILE A 317 22.63 -4.54 -34.08
N ASP A 318 22.52 -4.34 -32.77
CA ASP A 318 23.61 -4.00 -31.84
C ASP A 318 23.58 -4.89 -30.58
N PRO A 319 24.06 -6.13 -30.65
CA PRO A 319 23.97 -7.11 -29.56
C PRO A 319 24.78 -6.73 -28.31
N ASP A 320 25.79 -5.86 -28.44
CA ASP A 320 26.67 -5.49 -27.34
C ASP A 320 26.20 -4.27 -26.54
N ASN A 321 25.10 -3.65 -26.97
CA ASN A 321 24.58 -2.46 -26.33
C ASN A 321 23.87 -2.79 -25.00
N GLN A 322 24.51 -2.42 -23.89
CA GLN A 322 24.00 -2.68 -22.53
C GLN A 322 22.69 -1.95 -22.25
N TYR A 323 22.52 -0.72 -22.76
CA TYR A 323 21.31 0.08 -22.56
C TYR A 323 20.06 -0.60 -23.18
N ILE A 324 20.21 -1.18 -24.38
CA ILE A 324 19.12 -1.92 -25.05
C ILE A 324 18.74 -3.17 -24.24
N ARG A 325 19.74 -3.88 -23.69
CA ARG A 325 19.49 -5.07 -22.86
C ARG A 325 18.80 -4.75 -21.55
N ASP A 326 19.18 -3.69 -20.90
CA ASP A 326 18.58 -3.26 -19.64
C ASP A 326 17.12 -2.82 -19.83
N ASN A 327 16.81 -2.13 -20.93
CA ASN A 327 15.46 -1.70 -21.26
C ASN A 327 14.53 -2.84 -21.70
N ALA A 328 15.05 -3.90 -22.32
CA ALA A 328 14.24 -5.03 -22.77
C ALA A 328 13.43 -5.70 -21.63
N ALA A 329 13.98 -5.75 -20.43
CA ALA A 329 13.27 -6.28 -19.26
C ALA A 329 12.07 -5.41 -18.87
N HIS A 330 12.20 -4.09 -18.91
CA HIS A 330 11.13 -3.14 -18.64
C HIS A 330 10.02 -3.20 -19.70
N GLU A 331 10.39 -3.26 -20.98
CA GLU A 331 9.45 -3.35 -22.10
C GLU A 331 8.65 -4.66 -22.05
N TRP A 332 9.30 -5.76 -21.67
CA TRP A 332 8.61 -7.01 -21.42
C TRP A 332 7.63 -6.91 -20.24
N GLN A 333 8.02 -6.29 -19.15
CA GLN A 333 7.16 -6.06 -17.99
C GLN A 333 5.94 -5.19 -18.35
N ILE A 334 6.11 -4.17 -19.18
CA ILE A 334 5.01 -3.35 -19.72
C ILE A 334 3.99 -4.23 -20.45
N PHE A 335 4.47 -5.13 -21.33
CA PHE A 335 3.59 -6.05 -22.07
C PHE A 335 2.85 -7.03 -21.15
N GLU A 336 3.57 -7.67 -20.21
CA GLU A 336 2.94 -8.59 -19.24
C GLU A 336 1.87 -7.89 -18.40
N THR A 337 2.16 -6.69 -17.90
CA THR A 337 1.22 -5.91 -17.12
C THR A 337 0.00 -5.49 -17.98
N ALA A 338 0.21 -5.09 -19.24
CA ALA A 338 -0.87 -4.73 -20.15
C ALA A 338 -1.82 -5.91 -20.43
N GLN A 339 -1.32 -7.15 -20.35
CA GLN A 339 -2.09 -8.38 -20.55
C GLN A 339 -2.65 -8.99 -19.26
N ALA A 340 -2.34 -8.42 -18.09
CA ALA A 340 -2.77 -8.97 -16.79
C ALA A 340 -4.28 -8.81 -16.51
N ALA A 341 -4.99 -8.07 -17.35
CA ALA A 341 -6.46 -7.94 -17.31
C ALA A 341 -7.06 -8.03 -18.72
N PRO A 342 -8.27 -8.60 -18.85
CA PRO A 342 -8.98 -8.63 -20.13
C PRO A 342 -9.25 -7.23 -20.69
N LEU A 343 -9.14 -7.07 -22.02
CA LEU A 343 -9.42 -5.79 -22.72
C LEU A 343 -10.79 -5.21 -22.35
N ALA A 344 -11.82 -6.05 -22.32
CA ALA A 344 -13.18 -5.62 -21.95
C ALA A 344 -13.27 -5.08 -20.53
N LEU A 345 -12.56 -5.70 -19.61
CA LEU A 345 -12.53 -5.26 -18.20
C LEU A 345 -11.84 -3.90 -18.07
N MET A 346 -10.70 -3.72 -18.74
CA MET A 346 -9.98 -2.45 -18.74
C MET A 346 -10.77 -1.34 -19.43
N GLU A 347 -11.48 -1.65 -20.52
CA GLU A 347 -12.37 -0.69 -21.19
C GLU A 347 -13.43 -0.15 -20.23
N VAL A 348 -14.12 -1.04 -19.50
CA VAL A 348 -15.13 -0.65 -18.52
C VAL A 348 -14.51 0.14 -17.36
N ALA A 349 -13.35 -0.29 -16.86
CA ALA A 349 -12.64 0.41 -15.77
C ALA A 349 -12.21 1.83 -16.18
N ILE A 350 -11.74 2.02 -17.42
CA ILE A 350 -11.40 3.33 -18.00
C ILE A 350 -12.63 4.21 -18.08
N LEU A 351 -13.75 3.70 -18.58
CA LEU A 351 -15.01 4.44 -18.65
C LEU A 351 -15.47 4.89 -17.25
N GLN A 352 -15.40 4.00 -16.26
CA GLN A 352 -15.74 4.34 -14.87
C GLN A 352 -14.80 5.38 -14.28
N ALA A 353 -13.49 5.25 -14.52
CA ALA A 353 -12.49 6.23 -14.08
C ALA A 353 -12.70 7.61 -14.72
N ALA A 354 -13.30 7.65 -15.90
CA ALA A 354 -13.70 8.86 -16.60
C ALA A 354 -15.09 9.40 -16.18
N GLY A 355 -15.75 8.79 -15.20
CA GLY A 355 -17.08 9.19 -14.72
C GLY A 355 -18.26 8.71 -15.58
N SER A 356 -18.02 7.76 -16.51
CA SER A 356 -19.07 7.16 -17.35
C SER A 356 -19.45 5.79 -16.78
N ALA A 357 -20.74 5.52 -16.64
CA ALA A 357 -21.23 4.21 -16.21
C ALA A 357 -21.85 3.46 -17.39
N PRO A 358 -21.52 2.17 -17.61
CA PRO A 358 -22.24 1.33 -18.56
C PRO A 358 -23.72 1.25 -18.19
N SER A 359 -24.59 1.24 -19.18
CA SER A 359 -26.04 1.08 -18.96
C SER A 359 -26.33 -0.31 -18.42
N ALA A 360 -27.10 -0.41 -17.35
CA ALA A 360 -27.57 -1.70 -16.84
C ALA A 360 -28.52 -2.38 -17.85
N PRO A 361 -28.43 -3.70 -18.02
CA PRO A 361 -29.33 -4.42 -18.93
C PRO A 361 -30.78 -4.37 -18.42
N CYS A 362 -31.73 -4.31 -19.37
CA CYS A 362 -33.15 -4.34 -19.08
C CYS A 362 -33.69 -5.78 -19.24
N PHE A 363 -34.34 -6.30 -18.21
CA PHE A 363 -34.88 -7.66 -18.19
C PHE A 363 -36.43 -7.71 -18.34
N VAL A 364 -37.06 -6.58 -18.67
CA VAL A 364 -38.55 -6.47 -18.71
C VAL A 364 -39.17 -7.50 -19.67
N ASP A 365 -38.54 -7.71 -20.83
CA ASP A 365 -39.01 -8.66 -21.85
C ASP A 365 -38.50 -10.08 -21.65
N CYS A 366 -37.76 -10.39 -20.56
CA CYS A 366 -37.27 -11.73 -20.31
C CYS A 366 -38.32 -12.60 -19.60
N ALA A 367 -38.32 -13.89 -19.93
CA ALA A 367 -39.06 -14.89 -19.14
C ALA A 367 -38.31 -15.12 -17.80
N PRO A 368 -38.99 -15.46 -16.70
CA PRO A 368 -38.32 -15.79 -15.46
C PRO A 368 -37.50 -17.06 -15.64
N LEU A 369 -36.22 -17.06 -15.16
CA LEU A 369 -35.35 -18.24 -15.28
C LEU A 369 -35.91 -19.46 -14.52
N LEU A 370 -36.54 -19.21 -13.36
CA LEU A 370 -37.11 -20.21 -12.46
C LEU A 370 -38.62 -19.93 -12.26
N PRO A 371 -39.48 -20.33 -13.15
CA PRO A 371 -40.89 -19.94 -13.16
C PRO A 371 -41.66 -20.33 -11.88
N THR A 372 -41.28 -21.46 -11.25
CA THR A 372 -41.96 -21.97 -10.04
C THR A 372 -41.47 -21.28 -8.76
N VAL A 373 -40.36 -20.55 -8.79
CA VAL A 373 -39.77 -19.87 -7.65
C VAL A 373 -39.91 -18.35 -7.78
N ALA A 374 -40.09 -17.86 -9.00
CA ALA A 374 -40.15 -16.41 -9.30
C ALA A 374 -41.24 -15.70 -8.48
N GLY A 375 -40.84 -14.61 -7.80
CA GLY A 375 -41.74 -13.81 -6.97
C GLY A 375 -42.04 -14.40 -5.58
N HIS A 376 -41.50 -15.56 -5.25
CA HIS A 376 -41.64 -16.11 -3.90
C HIS A 376 -40.53 -15.57 -2.94
N PRO A 377 -40.79 -15.50 -1.64
CA PRO A 377 -39.77 -15.18 -0.66
C PRO A 377 -38.63 -16.19 -0.72
N VAL A 378 -37.38 -15.70 -0.67
CA VAL A 378 -36.16 -16.50 -0.65
C VAL A 378 -35.38 -16.18 0.63
N ALA A 379 -34.82 -17.20 1.28
CA ALA A 379 -33.92 -16.98 2.43
C ALA A 379 -32.60 -16.43 1.91
N ARG A 380 -32.27 -15.20 2.31
CA ARG A 380 -31.01 -14.52 1.94
C ARG A 380 -29.92 -14.91 2.92
N LEU A 381 -28.84 -15.49 2.43
CA LEU A 381 -27.69 -15.91 3.24
C LEU A 381 -26.62 -14.83 3.20
N ASP A 382 -26.44 -14.15 4.34
CA ASP A 382 -25.36 -13.19 4.52
C ASP A 382 -24.05 -13.91 4.87
N LEU A 383 -23.04 -13.78 3.98
CA LEU A 383 -21.68 -14.32 4.12
C LEU A 383 -20.62 -13.21 4.22
N GLY A 384 -21.06 -11.96 4.43
CA GLY A 384 -20.19 -10.80 4.53
C GLY A 384 -19.38 -10.76 5.84
N VAL A 385 -18.49 -9.78 5.91
CA VAL A 385 -17.56 -9.62 7.04
C VAL A 385 -18.29 -9.45 8.40
N LEU A 386 -19.46 -8.84 8.41
CA LEU A 386 -20.24 -8.60 9.63
C LEU A 386 -21.20 -9.76 10.00
N SER A 387 -21.30 -10.78 9.16
CA SER A 387 -22.20 -11.90 9.39
C SER A 387 -21.85 -12.68 10.67
N VAL A 388 -22.84 -12.96 11.47
CA VAL A 388 -22.72 -13.81 12.67
C VAL A 388 -22.30 -15.26 12.34
N HIS A 389 -22.59 -15.72 11.12
CA HIS A 389 -22.14 -17.03 10.65
C HIS A 389 -20.62 -17.14 10.59
N CYS A 390 -19.94 -16.02 10.42
CA CYS A 390 -18.47 -15.94 10.35
C CYS A 390 -17.79 -15.83 11.73
N ASP A 391 -18.54 -15.84 12.83
CA ASP A 391 -17.94 -15.70 14.17
C ASP A 391 -17.06 -16.89 14.54
N ALA A 392 -16.13 -16.65 15.48
CA ALA A 392 -15.18 -17.66 15.98
C ALA A 392 -14.32 -18.37 14.91
N GLY A 393 -14.10 -17.73 13.77
CA GLY A 393 -13.27 -18.29 12.70
C GLY A 393 -13.96 -19.37 11.84
N ASN A 394 -15.26 -19.53 11.93
CA ASN A 394 -16.03 -20.53 11.17
C ASN A 394 -15.80 -20.46 9.66
N TRP A 395 -15.52 -19.27 9.14
CA TRP A 395 -15.27 -18.99 7.72
C TRP A 395 -13.97 -19.61 7.18
N GLU A 396 -13.00 -19.94 8.03
CA GLU A 396 -11.76 -20.62 7.62
C GLU A 396 -12.00 -22.09 7.21
N VAL A 397 -13.14 -22.66 7.57
CA VAL A 397 -13.39 -24.08 7.31
C VAL A 397 -13.73 -24.30 5.81
N PRO A 398 -12.97 -25.14 5.09
CA PRO A 398 -13.22 -25.39 3.67
C PRO A 398 -14.67 -25.74 3.36
N GLY A 399 -15.25 -25.14 2.32
CA GLY A 399 -16.64 -25.34 1.93
C GLY A 399 -17.66 -24.70 2.88
N PHE A 400 -17.26 -23.69 3.63
CA PHE A 400 -18.13 -22.97 4.58
C PHE A 400 -19.42 -22.46 3.92
N ASP A 401 -19.34 -21.72 2.81
CA ASP A 401 -20.50 -21.16 2.10
C ASP A 401 -21.49 -22.23 1.68
N GLN A 402 -20.95 -23.32 1.08
CA GLN A 402 -21.78 -24.43 0.59
C GLN A 402 -22.51 -25.16 1.73
N ARG A 403 -21.83 -25.38 2.86
CA ARG A 403 -22.46 -26.01 4.02
C ARG A 403 -23.56 -25.15 4.63
N LEU A 404 -23.32 -23.83 4.74
CA LEU A 404 -24.32 -22.91 5.24
C LEU A 404 -25.54 -22.82 4.31
N LEU A 405 -25.31 -22.74 2.99
CA LEU A 405 -26.38 -22.72 2.02
C LEU A 405 -27.18 -24.04 2.05
N ALA A 406 -26.49 -25.18 2.13
CA ALA A 406 -27.14 -26.49 2.23
C ALA A 406 -27.99 -26.66 3.51
N ALA A 407 -27.62 -26.00 4.61
CA ALA A 407 -28.38 -26.02 5.86
C ALA A 407 -29.65 -25.15 5.84
N GLN A 408 -29.82 -24.26 4.85
CA GLN A 408 -31.02 -23.41 4.73
C GLN A 408 -32.22 -24.21 4.24
N SER A 409 -33.43 -23.69 4.48
CA SER A 409 -34.63 -24.17 3.82
C SER A 409 -34.69 -23.68 2.38
N ALA A 410 -35.15 -24.51 1.43
CA ALA A 410 -35.33 -24.07 0.04
C ALA A 410 -36.66 -23.27 -0.11
N PRO A 411 -36.68 -22.21 -0.94
CA PRO A 411 -35.56 -21.65 -1.66
C PRO A 411 -34.67 -20.72 -0.80
N ALA A 412 -33.35 -20.80 -0.97
CA ALA A 412 -32.38 -19.90 -0.34
C ALA A 412 -31.35 -19.41 -1.38
N CYS A 413 -30.76 -18.26 -1.15
CA CYS A 413 -29.76 -17.71 -2.05
C CYS A 413 -28.59 -17.03 -1.31
N THR A 414 -27.39 -17.09 -1.91
CA THR A 414 -26.32 -16.15 -1.63
C THR A 414 -26.54 -14.84 -2.39
N LEU A 415 -25.75 -13.81 -2.09
CA LEU A 415 -26.01 -12.45 -2.57
C LEU A 415 -25.01 -12.03 -3.66
N HIS A 416 -25.52 -11.47 -4.76
CA HIS A 416 -24.72 -10.83 -5.80
C HIS A 416 -24.11 -9.51 -5.29
N GLY A 417 -22.87 -9.24 -5.61
CA GLY A 417 -22.13 -8.06 -5.18
C GLY A 417 -21.69 -8.11 -3.71
N GLN A 418 -21.87 -9.23 -3.00
CA GLN A 418 -21.44 -9.40 -1.64
C GLN A 418 -19.95 -9.74 -1.58
N TYR A 419 -19.22 -9.07 -0.67
CA TYR A 419 -17.85 -9.42 -0.31
C TYR A 419 -17.87 -10.53 0.74
N ARG A 420 -17.57 -11.77 0.33
CA ARG A 420 -17.63 -12.94 1.19
C ARG A 420 -16.34 -13.14 1.97
N LEU A 421 -16.44 -13.22 3.29
CA LEU A 421 -15.29 -13.39 4.17
C LEU A 421 -14.56 -14.73 3.94
N SER A 422 -15.27 -15.79 3.57
CA SER A 422 -14.73 -17.10 3.24
C SER A 422 -13.75 -17.12 2.05
N GLN A 423 -13.77 -16.07 1.23
CA GLN A 423 -12.89 -15.90 0.08
C GLN A 423 -11.64 -15.07 0.42
N THR A 424 -11.51 -14.59 1.66
CA THR A 424 -10.28 -13.93 2.11
C THR A 424 -9.10 -14.90 2.15
N HIS A 425 -7.92 -14.38 2.09
CA HIS A 425 -6.68 -15.12 2.33
C HIS A 425 -5.76 -14.32 3.25
N ILE A 426 -4.84 -14.99 3.90
CA ILE A 426 -3.87 -14.42 4.84
C ILE A 426 -2.45 -14.61 4.32
N ASP A 427 -1.51 -13.76 4.80
CA ASP A 427 -0.08 -13.80 4.43
C ASP A 427 0.16 -13.81 2.91
N ARG A 428 -0.59 -12.97 2.19
CA ARG A 428 -0.45 -12.77 0.74
C ARG A 428 -0.61 -11.29 0.39
N SER A 429 0.22 -10.83 -0.54
CA SER A 429 0.19 -9.44 -1.01
C SER A 429 -0.89 -9.19 -2.06
N GLU A 430 -1.33 -10.23 -2.78
CA GLU A 430 -2.41 -10.13 -3.75
C GLU A 430 -3.72 -9.83 -3.01
N GLU A 431 -4.55 -9.03 -3.65
CA GLU A 431 -5.87 -8.73 -3.13
C GLU A 431 -6.80 -9.93 -3.26
N PRO A 432 -7.53 -10.36 -2.20
CA PRO A 432 -8.41 -11.52 -2.28
C PRO A 432 -9.61 -11.27 -3.18
N ALA A 433 -10.00 -12.25 -3.96
CA ALA A 433 -11.20 -12.18 -4.79
C ALA A 433 -12.45 -12.48 -3.94
N THR A 434 -12.96 -11.49 -3.24
CA THR A 434 -14.06 -11.64 -2.26
C THR A 434 -15.45 -11.27 -2.81
N CYS A 435 -15.52 -10.41 -3.85
CA CYS A 435 -16.78 -9.92 -4.39
C CYS A 435 -17.46 -10.97 -5.29
N ALA A 436 -18.64 -11.42 -4.91
CA ALA A 436 -19.43 -12.38 -5.70
C ALA A 436 -20.09 -11.74 -6.92
N LEU A 437 -19.78 -12.22 -8.11
CA LEU A 437 -20.32 -11.76 -9.40
C LEU A 437 -21.52 -12.58 -9.90
N GLY A 438 -21.95 -13.54 -9.12
CA GLY A 438 -23.10 -14.38 -9.34
C GLY A 438 -23.81 -14.72 -8.03
N VAL A 439 -24.83 -15.57 -8.12
CA VAL A 439 -25.56 -16.09 -6.97
C VAL A 439 -25.58 -17.61 -6.98
N GLU A 440 -25.58 -18.22 -5.80
CA GLU A 440 -25.82 -19.64 -5.61
C GLU A 440 -27.19 -19.79 -4.95
N LEU A 441 -28.01 -20.67 -5.50
CA LEU A 441 -29.36 -20.93 -5.04
C LEU A 441 -29.42 -22.35 -4.46
N LYS A 442 -30.06 -22.55 -3.31
CA LYS A 442 -30.56 -23.82 -2.87
C LYS A 442 -31.99 -23.97 -3.33
N LEU A 443 -32.27 -25.02 -4.08
CA LEU A 443 -33.58 -25.30 -4.70
C LEU A 443 -34.03 -26.71 -4.34
N GLU A 444 -35.32 -26.98 -4.47
CA GLU A 444 -35.78 -28.35 -4.50
C GLU A 444 -35.23 -29.02 -5.79
N PRO A 445 -34.61 -30.22 -5.68
CA PRO A 445 -34.10 -30.93 -6.85
C PRO A 445 -35.21 -31.17 -7.90
N GLY A 446 -34.90 -30.91 -9.16
CA GLY A 446 -35.89 -31.00 -10.24
C GLY A 446 -36.66 -29.72 -10.50
N THR A 447 -36.31 -28.59 -9.84
CA THR A 447 -36.91 -27.29 -10.16
C THR A 447 -36.65 -26.93 -11.63
N ALA A 448 -37.70 -26.60 -12.37
CA ALA A 448 -37.62 -26.29 -13.80
C ALA A 448 -36.82 -25.01 -14.06
N VAL A 449 -35.86 -25.06 -14.99
CA VAL A 449 -35.06 -23.95 -15.49
C VAL A 449 -35.42 -23.69 -16.94
N GLN A 450 -35.79 -22.45 -17.31
CA GLN A 450 -36.16 -22.09 -18.67
C GLN A 450 -35.31 -20.97 -19.26
N ALA A 451 -35.23 -20.87 -20.58
CA ALA A 451 -34.52 -19.84 -21.29
C ALA A 451 -35.17 -18.45 -21.06
N PRO A 452 -34.48 -17.46 -20.52
CA PRO A 452 -35.07 -16.13 -20.32
C PRO A 452 -35.32 -15.38 -21.63
N GLN A 453 -34.50 -15.64 -22.65
CA GLN A 453 -34.63 -15.10 -24.01
C GLN A 453 -34.07 -16.12 -25.04
N ASP A 454 -34.23 -15.79 -26.31
CA ASP A 454 -33.70 -16.60 -27.41
C ASP A 454 -32.15 -16.67 -27.33
N GLY A 455 -31.62 -17.86 -27.56
CA GLY A 455 -30.17 -18.04 -27.50
C GLY A 455 -29.70 -19.45 -27.85
N THR A 456 -28.39 -19.59 -27.95
CA THR A 456 -27.73 -20.89 -28.19
C THR A 456 -27.07 -21.37 -26.91
N TRP A 457 -27.38 -22.61 -26.50
CA TRP A 457 -26.70 -23.22 -25.38
C TRP A 457 -25.26 -23.62 -25.75
N ARG A 458 -24.30 -23.39 -24.86
CA ARG A 458 -22.92 -23.84 -24.95
C ARG A 458 -22.56 -24.60 -23.70
N SER A 459 -22.24 -25.88 -23.87
CA SER A 459 -21.85 -26.74 -22.75
C SER A 459 -20.40 -26.50 -22.37
N VAL A 460 -20.12 -26.41 -21.06
CA VAL A 460 -18.78 -26.44 -20.48
C VAL A 460 -18.48 -27.86 -19.99
N ASP A 461 -19.44 -28.46 -19.28
CA ASP A 461 -19.43 -29.85 -18.83
C ASP A 461 -20.89 -30.40 -18.80
N GLU A 462 -21.09 -31.58 -18.19
CA GLU A 462 -22.40 -32.25 -18.14
C GLU A 462 -23.46 -31.49 -17.34
N GLN A 463 -23.06 -30.61 -16.40
CA GLN A 463 -23.94 -29.90 -15.47
C GLN A 463 -23.81 -28.38 -15.57
N SER A 464 -22.91 -27.89 -16.43
CA SER A 464 -22.64 -26.45 -16.56
C SER A 464 -22.49 -26.03 -18.02
N GLY A 465 -22.80 -24.76 -18.25
CA GLY A 465 -22.70 -24.12 -19.54
C GLY A 465 -23.25 -22.70 -19.49
N TYR A 466 -23.41 -22.13 -20.66
CA TYR A 466 -24.02 -20.80 -20.78
C TYR A 466 -24.98 -20.71 -21.98
N LEU A 467 -26.04 -19.93 -21.77
CA LEU A 467 -26.94 -19.53 -22.85
C LEU A 467 -26.43 -18.23 -23.46
N ARG A 468 -25.92 -18.31 -24.68
CA ARG A 468 -25.46 -17.15 -25.44
C ARG A 468 -26.63 -16.50 -26.17
N SER A 469 -26.93 -15.28 -25.79
CA SER A 469 -27.97 -14.47 -26.43
C SER A 469 -27.36 -13.34 -27.28
N SER A 470 -28.17 -12.46 -27.80
CA SER A 470 -27.72 -11.26 -28.52
C SER A 470 -27.15 -10.15 -27.62
N SER A 471 -27.47 -10.20 -26.32
CA SER A 471 -27.18 -9.08 -25.38
C SER A 471 -26.27 -9.48 -24.22
N TRP A 472 -26.24 -10.75 -23.84
CA TRP A 472 -25.48 -11.26 -22.70
C TRP A 472 -25.39 -12.81 -22.76
N ASP A 473 -24.43 -13.35 -22.05
CA ASP A 473 -24.27 -14.76 -21.76
C ASP A 473 -24.76 -15.07 -20.34
N LEU A 474 -25.67 -16.06 -20.19
CA LEU A 474 -26.16 -16.54 -18.90
C LEU A 474 -25.44 -17.82 -18.52
N TRP A 475 -24.55 -17.77 -17.56
CA TRP A 475 -23.77 -18.90 -17.04
C TRP A 475 -24.57 -19.64 -15.96
N LEU A 476 -24.65 -20.95 -16.09
CA LEU A 476 -25.40 -21.84 -15.19
C LEU A 476 -24.50 -23.03 -14.81
N THR A 477 -24.46 -23.36 -13.51
CA THR A 477 -23.79 -24.57 -12.98
C THR A 477 -24.69 -25.25 -11.98
N GLY A 478 -24.83 -26.57 -12.10
CA GLY A 478 -25.71 -27.39 -11.25
C GLY A 478 -27.04 -27.76 -11.90
N LEU A 479 -27.08 -27.86 -13.23
CA LEU A 479 -28.19 -28.43 -13.97
C LEU A 479 -28.14 -29.96 -13.88
N ALA A 480 -29.24 -30.61 -13.51
CA ALA A 480 -29.31 -32.06 -13.48
C ALA A 480 -29.34 -32.65 -14.92
N GLN A 481 -29.89 -31.92 -15.85
CA GLN A 481 -29.92 -32.24 -17.29
C GLN A 481 -29.76 -30.94 -18.06
N ALA A 482 -28.62 -30.72 -18.71
CA ALA A 482 -28.40 -29.59 -19.59
C ALA A 482 -28.76 -29.91 -21.06
N PRO A 483 -29.09 -28.89 -21.90
CA PRO A 483 -29.26 -29.09 -23.33
C PRO A 483 -27.95 -29.56 -23.98
N ALA A 484 -28.07 -30.15 -25.16
CA ALA A 484 -26.90 -30.49 -25.98
C ALA A 484 -26.16 -29.21 -26.45
N ASP A 485 -24.83 -29.29 -26.59
CA ASP A 485 -24.04 -28.18 -27.12
C ASP A 485 -24.54 -27.71 -28.49
N GLY A 486 -24.60 -26.40 -28.70
CA GLY A 486 -25.09 -25.80 -29.93
C GLY A 486 -26.63 -25.77 -30.07
N HIS A 487 -27.39 -26.27 -29.10
CA HIS A 487 -28.85 -26.27 -29.14
C HIS A 487 -29.42 -24.85 -29.07
N TRP A 488 -30.27 -24.49 -30.03
CA TRP A 488 -30.99 -23.22 -30.05
C TRP A 488 -32.26 -23.31 -29.22
N LEU A 489 -32.47 -22.36 -28.33
CA LEU A 489 -33.61 -22.25 -27.42
C LEU A 489 -34.36 -20.94 -27.68
N ARG A 490 -35.65 -20.99 -27.64
CA ARG A 490 -36.51 -19.82 -27.65
C ARG A 490 -36.78 -19.39 -26.21
N LYS A 491 -37.15 -18.13 -26.04
CA LYS A 491 -37.65 -17.59 -24.78
C LYS A 491 -38.79 -18.49 -24.25
N GLY A 492 -38.61 -18.96 -22.99
CA GLY A 492 -39.56 -19.86 -22.32
C GLY A 492 -39.33 -21.34 -22.54
N ASP A 493 -38.44 -21.74 -23.49
CA ASP A 493 -38.12 -23.17 -23.69
C ASP A 493 -37.39 -23.72 -22.45
N ALA A 494 -37.57 -25.02 -22.17
CA ALA A 494 -36.90 -25.70 -21.07
C ALA A 494 -35.39 -25.78 -21.30
N LEU A 495 -34.61 -25.18 -20.35
CA LEU A 495 -33.16 -25.34 -20.27
C LEU A 495 -32.75 -26.59 -19.51
N GLY A 496 -33.69 -27.20 -18.77
CA GLY A 496 -33.49 -28.39 -17.97
C GLY A 496 -34.05 -28.25 -16.56
N ASN A 497 -33.54 -29.07 -15.65
CA ASN A 497 -33.93 -29.03 -14.23
C ASN A 497 -32.69 -28.75 -13.35
N SER A 498 -32.90 -28.07 -12.23
CA SER A 498 -31.82 -27.83 -11.25
C SER A 498 -31.52 -29.09 -10.46
N GLY A 499 -30.24 -29.22 -10.03
CA GLY A 499 -29.88 -30.03 -8.89
C GLY A 499 -30.37 -29.40 -7.59
N GLU A 500 -29.85 -29.82 -6.46
CA GLU A 500 -30.09 -29.18 -5.15
C GLU A 500 -29.51 -27.73 -5.09
N ARG A 501 -28.43 -27.50 -5.83
CA ARG A 501 -27.75 -26.19 -5.95
C ARG A 501 -27.68 -25.76 -7.41
N LEU A 502 -27.97 -24.48 -7.66
CA LEU A 502 -27.82 -23.85 -8.98
C LEU A 502 -27.06 -22.55 -8.84
N SER A 503 -25.93 -22.39 -9.51
CA SER A 503 -25.22 -21.13 -9.63
C SER A 503 -25.66 -20.39 -10.87
N VAL A 504 -25.87 -19.08 -10.76
CA VAL A 504 -26.38 -18.20 -11.83
C VAL A 504 -25.51 -16.95 -11.91
N GLN A 505 -24.96 -16.68 -13.09
CA GLN A 505 -24.13 -15.49 -13.34
C GLN A 505 -24.42 -14.95 -14.74
N LEU A 506 -24.41 -13.63 -14.91
CA LEU A 506 -24.53 -12.95 -16.20
C LEU A 506 -23.17 -12.38 -16.63
N CYS A 507 -22.94 -12.34 -17.96
CA CYS A 507 -21.81 -11.61 -18.53
C CYS A 507 -22.25 -10.88 -19.79
N LEU A 508 -21.98 -9.56 -19.85
CA LEU A 508 -22.37 -8.71 -20.98
C LEU A 508 -21.39 -8.79 -22.17
N ASP A 509 -20.19 -9.29 -21.96
CA ASP A 509 -19.18 -9.43 -23.02
C ASP A 509 -18.93 -10.90 -23.32
N SER A 510 -19.35 -11.34 -24.51
CA SER A 510 -19.26 -12.73 -24.95
C SER A 510 -17.84 -13.21 -25.25
N SER A 511 -16.84 -12.34 -25.20
CA SER A 511 -15.43 -12.70 -25.33
C SER A 511 -14.80 -13.10 -23.99
N LEU A 512 -15.54 -12.98 -22.88
CA LEU A 512 -15.05 -13.27 -21.53
C LEU A 512 -15.63 -14.56 -20.98
N GLU A 513 -14.80 -15.26 -20.22
CA GLU A 513 -15.21 -16.25 -19.23
C GLU A 513 -15.13 -15.57 -17.84
N PRO A 514 -16.27 -15.17 -17.27
CA PRO A 514 -16.26 -14.39 -16.04
C PRO A 514 -15.89 -15.25 -14.83
N PRO A 515 -15.00 -14.79 -13.93
CA PRO A 515 -14.78 -15.46 -12.67
C PRO A 515 -16.03 -15.33 -11.79
N PHE A 516 -16.24 -16.26 -10.85
CA PHE A 516 -17.36 -16.14 -9.92
C PHE A 516 -17.10 -15.10 -8.83
N PHE A 517 -15.83 -14.83 -8.50
CA PHE A 517 -15.40 -13.81 -7.54
C PHE A 517 -14.39 -12.85 -8.15
N ALA A 518 -14.45 -11.60 -7.75
CA ALA A 518 -13.50 -10.56 -8.14
C ALA A 518 -12.84 -9.92 -6.93
N ALA A 519 -11.60 -9.46 -7.11
CA ALA A 519 -10.91 -8.64 -6.12
C ALA A 519 -11.64 -7.29 -5.94
N PRO A 520 -11.68 -6.70 -4.71
CA PRO A 520 -12.36 -5.45 -4.44
C PRO A 520 -12.00 -4.30 -5.36
N SER A 521 -10.71 -4.12 -5.69
CA SER A 521 -10.25 -3.08 -6.62
C SER A 521 -10.80 -3.22 -8.04
N ARG A 522 -11.11 -4.45 -8.47
CA ARG A 522 -11.63 -4.78 -9.81
C ARG A 522 -13.14 -5.01 -9.82
N ALA A 523 -13.76 -5.13 -8.63
CA ALA A 523 -15.19 -5.43 -8.48
C ALA A 523 -16.11 -4.42 -9.19
N PRO A 524 -15.88 -3.09 -9.16
CA PRO A 524 -16.76 -2.15 -9.88
C PRO A 524 -16.85 -2.44 -11.38
N ALA A 525 -15.71 -2.73 -12.03
CA ALA A 525 -15.69 -3.03 -13.46
C ALA A 525 -16.31 -4.40 -13.77
N TRP A 526 -16.02 -5.41 -12.94
CA TRP A 526 -16.64 -6.73 -13.08
C TRP A 526 -18.14 -6.72 -12.83
N LEU A 527 -18.65 -6.00 -11.83
CA LEU A 527 -20.08 -5.87 -11.55
C LEU A 527 -20.84 -5.17 -12.70
N ALA A 528 -20.16 -4.27 -13.42
CA ALA A 528 -20.73 -3.67 -14.62
C ALA A 528 -20.77 -4.65 -15.80
N LEU A 529 -19.80 -5.56 -15.93
CA LEU A 529 -19.80 -6.63 -16.94
C LEU A 529 -20.66 -7.83 -16.52
N CYS A 530 -20.77 -8.10 -15.22
CA CYS A 530 -21.53 -9.18 -14.65
C CYS A 530 -22.67 -8.64 -13.76
N PRO A 531 -23.72 -8.05 -14.37
CA PRO A 531 -24.82 -7.45 -13.61
C PRO A 531 -25.62 -8.51 -12.86
N SER A 532 -26.37 -8.06 -11.86
CA SER A 532 -27.18 -8.95 -11.03
C SER A 532 -28.21 -9.77 -11.85
N PRO A 533 -28.29 -11.08 -11.61
CA PRO A 533 -29.33 -11.93 -12.20
C PRO A 533 -30.71 -11.78 -11.54
N ALA A 534 -30.86 -10.93 -10.52
CA ALA A 534 -32.09 -10.74 -9.75
C ALA A 534 -33.33 -10.48 -10.63
N GLY A 535 -33.15 -9.71 -11.72
CA GLY A 535 -34.22 -9.42 -12.67
C GLY A 535 -34.70 -10.65 -13.46
N LEU A 536 -33.79 -11.57 -13.81
CA LEU A 536 -34.12 -12.84 -14.46
C LEU A 536 -34.69 -13.85 -13.48
N LEU A 537 -34.18 -13.88 -12.27
CA LEU A 537 -34.65 -14.76 -11.20
C LEU A 537 -35.99 -14.29 -10.61
N ARG A 538 -36.25 -12.98 -10.66
CA ARG A 538 -37.35 -12.31 -9.94
C ARG A 538 -37.28 -12.60 -8.43
N LEU A 539 -36.08 -12.60 -7.85
CA LEU A 539 -35.78 -12.84 -6.47
C LEU A 539 -34.94 -11.68 -5.91
N ASP A 540 -35.08 -11.41 -4.63
CA ASP A 540 -34.21 -10.47 -3.90
C ASP A 540 -32.89 -11.16 -3.51
N CYS A 541 -31.92 -11.10 -4.40
CA CYS A 541 -30.60 -11.73 -4.22
C CYS A 541 -29.42 -10.75 -4.40
N ASN A 542 -29.67 -9.45 -4.21
CA ASN A 542 -28.62 -8.46 -4.21
C ASN A 542 -28.07 -8.25 -2.80
N ALA A 543 -26.76 -8.03 -2.67
CA ALA A 543 -26.19 -7.53 -1.44
C ALA A 543 -26.64 -6.10 -1.16
N ASP A 544 -26.73 -5.74 0.11
CA ASP A 544 -26.90 -4.35 0.50
C ASP A 544 -25.63 -3.57 0.18
N ALA A 545 -25.77 -2.29 -0.20
CA ALA A 545 -24.61 -1.45 -0.49
C ALA A 545 -23.76 -1.26 0.77
N LEU A 546 -22.44 -1.42 0.63
CA LEU A 546 -21.53 -1.09 1.71
C LEU A 546 -21.54 0.41 2.00
N PRO A 547 -21.35 0.82 3.26
CA PRO A 547 -21.17 2.23 3.59
C PRO A 547 -19.93 2.79 2.84
N ASP A 548 -20.04 4.05 2.42
CA ASP A 548 -18.90 4.77 1.85
C ASP A 548 -17.85 5.06 2.92
N PRO A 549 -16.63 4.49 2.85
CA PRO A 549 -15.60 4.70 3.85
C PRO A 549 -15.13 6.16 3.95
N HIS A 550 -15.14 6.91 2.84
CA HIS A 550 -14.78 8.34 2.85
C HIS A 550 -15.84 9.19 3.56
N ALA A 551 -17.12 8.87 3.38
CA ALA A 551 -18.19 9.52 4.12
C ALA A 551 -18.11 9.21 5.63
N LEU A 552 -17.75 7.99 6.01
CA LEU A 552 -17.50 7.61 7.40
C LEU A 552 -16.32 8.38 7.99
N LEU A 553 -15.22 8.46 7.25
CA LEU A 553 -14.02 9.20 7.66
C LEU A 553 -14.31 10.69 7.86
N ALA A 554 -15.08 11.31 6.96
CA ALA A 554 -15.52 12.70 7.07
C ALA A 554 -16.40 12.91 8.33
N ARG A 555 -17.34 12.01 8.61
CA ARG A 555 -18.20 12.04 9.81
C ARG A 555 -17.38 11.89 11.09
N ARG A 556 -16.38 11.00 11.10
CA ARG A 556 -15.45 10.87 12.22
C ARG A 556 -14.66 12.17 12.43
N GLY A 557 -14.14 12.78 11.36
CA GLY A 557 -13.41 14.05 11.43
C GLY A 557 -14.26 15.23 11.95
N ALA A 558 -15.59 15.15 11.79
CA ALA A 558 -16.53 16.14 12.29
C ALA A 558 -16.90 15.96 13.78
N SER A 559 -16.83 14.73 14.31
CA SER A 559 -17.31 14.39 15.66
C SER A 559 -16.24 13.92 16.62
N PHE A 560 -15.12 13.43 16.13
CA PHE A 560 -14.04 12.86 16.95
C PHE A 560 -12.84 13.81 17.03
N ALA A 561 -12.18 13.89 18.18
CA ALA A 561 -11.08 14.83 18.39
C ALA A 561 -9.91 14.57 17.43
N ARG A 562 -9.47 15.60 16.71
CA ARG A 562 -8.37 15.51 15.72
C ARG A 562 -7.01 15.16 16.33
N SER A 563 -6.82 15.37 17.63
CA SER A 563 -5.63 14.93 18.36
C SER A 563 -5.47 13.41 18.41
N GLN A 564 -6.58 12.67 18.23
CA GLN A 564 -6.55 11.21 18.09
C GLN A 564 -6.38 10.84 16.62
N LYS A 565 -5.14 10.95 16.12
CA LYS A 565 -4.75 10.76 14.72
C LYS A 565 -4.99 9.32 14.24
N HIS A 566 -5.20 9.18 12.93
CA HIS A 566 -5.09 7.89 12.25
C HIS A 566 -3.61 7.53 12.05
N TYR A 567 -3.34 6.23 11.88
CA TYR A 567 -2.02 5.75 11.47
C TYR A 567 -1.70 6.07 10.00
N TYR A 568 -2.75 6.18 9.16
CA TYR A 568 -2.62 6.39 7.71
C TYR A 568 -3.47 7.58 7.27
N LEU A 569 -3.06 8.22 6.17
CA LEU A 569 -3.85 9.31 5.55
C LEU A 569 -5.18 8.80 4.99
N ASP A 570 -5.14 7.60 4.39
CA ASP A 570 -6.31 6.90 3.88
C ASP A 570 -6.45 5.55 4.61
N PRO A 571 -7.09 5.54 5.79
CA PRO A 571 -7.23 4.33 6.59
C PRO A 571 -8.36 3.44 6.05
N PRO A 572 -8.13 2.11 5.91
CA PRO A 572 -9.22 1.20 5.61
C PRO A 572 -10.23 1.12 6.77
N GLN A 573 -11.50 0.89 6.45
CA GLN A 573 -12.55 0.66 7.46
C GLN A 573 -12.44 -0.77 7.98
N ILE A 574 -11.91 -0.93 9.20
CA ILE A 574 -11.74 -2.23 9.86
C ILE A 574 -12.95 -2.55 10.71
N GLU A 575 -13.58 -3.70 10.47
CA GLU A 575 -14.78 -4.13 11.19
C GLU A 575 -14.67 -5.53 11.81
N ARG A 576 -13.68 -6.32 11.43
CA ARG A 576 -13.44 -7.63 12.02
C ARG A 576 -11.96 -7.83 12.33
N GLY A 577 -11.68 -8.64 13.32
CA GLY A 577 -10.34 -9.14 13.61
C GLY A 577 -10.37 -10.64 13.87
N TRP A 578 -9.29 -11.33 13.48
CA TRP A 578 -9.12 -12.75 13.73
C TRP A 578 -7.63 -13.10 13.90
N ARG A 579 -7.26 -13.70 15.03
CA ARG A 579 -5.85 -13.96 15.36
C ARG A 579 -4.99 -12.69 15.24
N ASN A 580 -3.94 -12.70 14.43
CA ASN A 580 -3.07 -11.56 14.16
C ASN A 580 -3.46 -10.77 12.89
N TYR A 581 -4.74 -10.85 12.47
CA TYR A 581 -5.24 -10.13 11.30
C TYR A 581 -6.40 -9.20 11.65
N LEU A 582 -6.42 -8.06 11.00
CA LEU A 582 -7.54 -7.12 10.95
C LEU A 582 -8.17 -7.19 9.56
N ILE A 583 -9.48 -7.10 9.45
CA ILE A 583 -10.21 -7.36 8.20
C ILE A 583 -11.15 -6.18 7.94
N ASP A 584 -11.09 -5.64 6.71
CA ASP A 584 -11.99 -4.58 6.27
C ASP A 584 -13.33 -5.11 5.76
N LEU A 585 -14.28 -4.21 5.46
CA LEU A 585 -15.62 -4.58 4.97
C LEU A 585 -15.63 -5.30 3.62
N GLN A 586 -14.55 -5.17 2.85
CA GLN A 586 -14.42 -5.85 1.57
C GLN A 586 -13.76 -7.24 1.70
N GLY A 587 -13.48 -7.65 2.93
CA GLY A 587 -12.90 -8.95 3.25
C GLY A 587 -11.39 -9.04 3.02
N ARG A 588 -10.69 -7.92 2.83
CA ARG A 588 -9.24 -7.92 2.78
C ARG A 588 -8.66 -8.03 4.18
N SER A 589 -7.75 -8.97 4.38
CA SER A 589 -7.01 -9.13 5.62
C SER A 589 -5.74 -8.29 5.65
N TYR A 590 -5.43 -7.74 6.82
CA TYR A 590 -4.21 -7.01 7.10
C TYR A 590 -3.50 -7.65 8.28
N LEU A 591 -2.25 -8.08 8.07
CA LEU A 591 -1.40 -8.59 9.12
C LEU A 591 -1.09 -7.47 10.13
N ASP A 592 -1.45 -7.67 11.39
CA ASP A 592 -1.25 -6.71 12.48
C ASP A 592 0.13 -6.90 13.13
N MET A 593 1.08 -6.04 12.78
CA MET A 593 2.44 -6.07 13.31
C MET A 593 2.70 -4.98 14.37
N LEU A 594 1.64 -4.24 14.78
CA LEU A 594 1.82 -3.08 15.67
C LEU A 594 1.00 -3.13 16.98
N ASN A 595 -0.04 -3.98 17.07
CA ASN A 595 -1.04 -3.86 18.13
C ASN A 595 -0.76 -4.78 19.32
N ASN A 596 0.12 -4.34 20.23
CA ASN A 596 0.42 -5.09 21.46
C ASN A 596 -0.71 -5.12 22.51
N VAL A 597 -1.82 -4.41 22.26
CA VAL A 597 -2.99 -4.46 23.13
C VAL A 597 -3.71 -5.81 22.98
N ALA A 598 -3.80 -6.34 21.77
CA ALA A 598 -4.39 -7.63 21.47
C ALA A 598 -3.37 -8.77 21.62
N VAL A 599 -2.92 -9.05 22.85
CA VAL A 599 -1.84 -10.01 23.12
C VAL A 599 -2.15 -11.41 22.62
N LEU A 600 -3.41 -11.86 22.75
CA LEU A 600 -3.90 -13.16 22.26
C LEU A 600 -4.32 -13.14 20.79
N GLY A 601 -4.30 -11.97 20.16
CA GLY A 601 -4.92 -11.73 18.88
C GLY A 601 -6.36 -11.23 18.97
N HIS A 602 -6.93 -10.96 17.81
CA HIS A 602 -8.28 -10.43 17.65
C HIS A 602 -9.32 -11.55 17.61
N GLY A 603 -10.55 -11.23 18.00
CA GLY A 603 -11.71 -12.12 17.85
C GLY A 603 -11.61 -13.44 18.62
N HIS A 604 -10.79 -13.53 19.69
CA HIS A 604 -10.54 -14.76 20.41
C HIS A 604 -11.83 -15.29 21.06
N PRO A 605 -12.30 -16.53 20.74
CA PRO A 605 -13.62 -17.02 21.18
C PRO A 605 -13.80 -17.06 22.68
N ARG A 606 -12.71 -17.43 23.43
CA ARG A 606 -12.78 -17.50 24.90
C ARG A 606 -12.98 -16.12 25.52
N MET A 607 -12.39 -15.06 24.95
CA MET A 607 -12.59 -13.69 25.45
C MET A 607 -14.06 -13.26 25.27
N ALA A 608 -14.65 -13.55 24.12
CA ALA A 608 -16.07 -13.29 23.85
C ALA A 608 -16.98 -14.05 24.83
N ALA A 609 -16.72 -15.35 25.05
CA ALA A 609 -17.50 -16.21 25.93
C ALA A 609 -17.42 -15.76 27.41
N GLU A 610 -16.22 -15.50 27.95
CA GLU A 610 -16.01 -15.05 29.33
C GLU A 610 -16.63 -13.68 29.57
N SER A 611 -16.46 -12.77 28.61
CA SER A 611 -17.10 -11.44 28.67
C SER A 611 -18.63 -11.56 28.71
N ALA A 612 -19.24 -12.25 27.76
CA ALA A 612 -20.68 -12.42 27.69
C ALA A 612 -21.23 -13.12 28.94
N ARG A 613 -20.54 -14.17 29.42
CA ARG A 613 -20.92 -14.89 30.64
C ARG A 613 -20.92 -13.97 31.85
N GLN A 614 -19.85 -13.21 32.06
CA GLN A 614 -19.72 -12.37 33.26
C GLN A 614 -20.68 -11.16 33.23
N TRP A 615 -20.91 -10.57 32.05
CA TRP A 615 -21.91 -9.52 31.87
C TRP A 615 -23.32 -10.00 32.22
N SER A 616 -23.67 -11.24 31.91
CA SER A 616 -24.98 -11.82 32.26
C SER A 616 -25.13 -12.10 33.75
N LEU A 617 -24.06 -12.06 34.55
CA LEU A 617 -24.09 -12.30 35.99
C LEU A 617 -24.02 -10.99 36.79
N LEU A 618 -22.91 -10.33 36.70
CA LEU A 618 -22.60 -9.13 37.48
C LEU A 618 -21.42 -8.38 36.87
N ASN A 619 -21.56 -7.06 36.69
CA ASN A 619 -20.43 -6.17 36.56
C ASN A 619 -20.66 -4.93 37.45
N THR A 620 -19.71 -4.67 38.36
CA THR A 620 -19.81 -3.59 39.36
C THR A 620 -18.42 -3.15 39.82
N ASN A 621 -18.34 -2.24 40.79
CA ASN A 621 -17.08 -1.73 41.31
C ASN A 621 -16.54 -2.61 42.45
N SER A 622 -15.24 -2.47 42.72
CA SER A 622 -14.46 -3.28 43.68
C SER A 622 -14.79 -3.05 45.17
N ARG A 623 -15.71 -2.11 45.49
CA ARG A 623 -16.23 -1.93 46.87
C ARG A 623 -17.19 -3.03 47.28
N PHE A 624 -17.75 -3.77 46.31
CA PHE A 624 -18.55 -4.95 46.64
C PHE A 624 -17.64 -6.18 46.77
N HIS A 625 -18.02 -7.10 47.59
CA HIS A 625 -17.25 -8.33 47.80
C HIS A 625 -17.62 -9.43 46.78
N TYR A 626 -16.69 -9.77 45.90
CA TYR A 626 -16.84 -10.84 44.89
C TYR A 626 -15.52 -11.54 44.63
N ALA A 627 -15.56 -12.79 44.21
CA ALA A 627 -14.40 -13.65 44.07
C ALA A 627 -13.40 -13.18 43.01
N ALA A 628 -13.88 -12.65 41.87
CA ALA A 628 -13.05 -12.41 40.72
C ALA A 628 -11.87 -11.45 40.98
N VAL A 629 -12.04 -10.39 41.79
CA VAL A 629 -10.95 -9.48 42.14
C VAL A 629 -9.89 -10.14 43.00
N THR A 630 -10.31 -10.98 43.95
CA THR A 630 -9.37 -11.73 44.84
C THR A 630 -8.58 -12.76 44.04
N GLU A 631 -9.29 -13.61 43.30
CA GLU A 631 -8.67 -14.67 42.45
C GLU A 631 -7.67 -14.09 41.46
N PHE A 632 -8.02 -12.96 40.80
CA PHE A 632 -7.12 -12.32 39.86
C PHE A 632 -5.91 -11.68 40.54
N SER A 633 -6.11 -11.04 41.71
CA SER A 633 -5.01 -10.46 42.52
C SER A 633 -4.03 -11.56 42.98
N GLU A 634 -4.53 -12.67 43.46
CA GLU A 634 -3.71 -13.84 43.89
C GLU A 634 -2.88 -14.40 42.71
N ARG A 635 -3.49 -14.50 41.53
CA ARG A 635 -2.78 -14.96 40.31
C ARG A 635 -1.69 -14.01 39.87
N LEU A 636 -1.93 -12.69 39.97
CA LEU A 636 -0.91 -11.68 39.62
C LEU A 636 0.25 -11.69 40.61
N LEU A 637 -0.05 -11.82 41.92
CA LEU A 637 0.96 -11.90 42.96
C LEU A 637 1.81 -13.17 42.82
N ALA A 638 1.22 -14.28 42.38
CA ALA A 638 1.96 -15.52 42.10
C ALA A 638 2.97 -15.40 40.94
N LEU A 639 2.79 -14.42 40.07
CA LEU A 639 3.69 -14.09 38.94
C LEU A 639 4.67 -12.95 39.29
N ALA A 640 4.46 -12.23 40.40
CA ALA A 640 5.32 -11.14 40.83
C ALA A 640 6.52 -11.67 41.63
N PRO A 641 7.63 -10.95 41.75
CA PRO A 641 8.75 -11.30 42.59
C PRO A 641 8.38 -11.46 44.08
N ASP A 642 9.15 -12.24 44.82
CA ASP A 642 8.96 -12.42 46.25
C ASP A 642 8.91 -11.07 47.02
N GLY A 643 7.96 -10.99 47.98
CA GLY A 643 7.75 -9.77 48.76
C GLY A 643 6.72 -8.81 48.21
N PHE A 644 6.19 -8.99 46.99
CA PHE A 644 5.03 -8.31 46.49
C PHE A 644 3.76 -8.94 47.02
N ASP A 645 2.88 -8.15 47.65
CA ASP A 645 1.70 -8.68 48.32
C ASP A 645 0.46 -7.72 48.22
N ARG A 646 0.53 -6.68 47.39
CA ARG A 646 -0.57 -5.72 47.16
C ARG A 646 -0.76 -5.43 45.68
N VAL A 647 -2.05 -5.43 45.29
CA VAL A 647 -2.49 -5.13 43.91
C VAL A 647 -3.52 -4.00 43.93
N PHE A 648 -3.32 -2.99 43.11
CA PHE A 648 -4.34 -1.99 42.78
C PHE A 648 -4.83 -2.24 41.37
N MET A 649 -6.15 -2.24 41.17
CA MET A 649 -6.78 -2.38 39.86
C MET A 649 -7.19 -1.02 39.31
N VAL A 650 -6.80 -0.74 38.07
CA VAL A 650 -7.13 0.46 37.31
C VAL A 650 -7.58 0.08 35.89
N ASN A 651 -7.73 1.03 34.95
CA ASN A 651 -8.29 0.74 33.63
C ASN A 651 -7.29 0.97 32.47
N SER A 652 -6.14 1.57 32.76
CA SER A 652 -5.14 1.91 31.72
C SER A 652 -3.74 2.01 32.30
N GLY A 653 -2.72 2.01 31.41
CA GLY A 653 -1.33 2.24 31.79
C GLY A 653 -1.12 3.66 32.34
N THR A 654 -1.83 4.65 31.78
CA THR A 654 -1.81 6.02 32.32
C THR A 654 -2.25 6.06 33.76
N GLU A 655 -3.39 5.44 34.11
CA GLU A 655 -3.86 5.37 35.48
C GLU A 655 -2.90 4.56 36.38
N ALA A 656 -2.29 3.50 35.89
CA ALA A 656 -1.35 2.69 36.65
C ALA A 656 -0.09 3.49 36.98
N ASN A 657 0.50 4.20 36.03
CA ASN A 657 1.67 5.02 36.22
C ASN A 657 1.40 6.25 37.08
N ASP A 658 0.22 6.88 36.92
CA ASP A 658 -0.21 7.99 37.78
C ASP A 658 -0.31 7.56 39.24
N LEU A 659 -0.92 6.40 39.51
CA LEU A 659 -1.03 5.84 40.84
C LEU A 659 0.37 5.43 41.39
N ALA A 660 1.24 4.87 40.55
CA ALA A 660 2.62 4.51 40.96
C ALA A 660 3.43 5.75 41.39
N ILE A 661 3.28 6.88 40.70
CA ILE A 661 3.89 8.17 41.11
C ILE A 661 3.35 8.60 42.48
N ARG A 662 2.03 8.52 42.71
CA ARG A 662 1.42 8.87 44.01
C ARG A 662 1.94 7.95 45.13
N LEU A 663 2.05 6.65 44.88
CA LEU A 663 2.63 5.68 45.83
C LEU A 663 4.08 6.02 46.17
N ALA A 664 4.87 6.38 45.16
CA ALA A 664 6.25 6.82 45.35
C ALA A 664 6.34 8.07 46.23
N TRP A 665 5.47 9.07 46.00
CA TRP A 665 5.41 10.27 46.79
C TRP A 665 5.01 10.00 48.26
N ALA A 666 3.95 9.19 48.45
CA ALA A 666 3.45 8.87 49.79
C ALA A 666 4.48 8.10 50.62
N TYR A 667 5.14 7.13 50.01
CA TYR A 667 6.11 6.28 50.69
C TYR A 667 7.43 7.00 51.02
N SER A 668 8.01 7.73 50.06
CA SER A 668 9.28 8.39 50.21
C SER A 668 9.19 9.71 51.00
N GLY A 669 8.01 10.37 51.02
CA GLY A 669 7.81 11.74 51.47
C GLY A 669 8.41 12.80 50.53
N GLY A 670 9.05 12.39 49.45
CA GLY A 670 9.60 13.24 48.37
C GLY A 670 8.61 13.50 47.26
N ARG A 671 9.01 14.39 46.35
CA ARG A 671 8.20 14.71 45.14
C ARG A 671 9.02 14.51 43.86
N ASP A 672 10.34 14.57 43.96
CA ASP A 672 11.23 14.60 42.80
C ASP A 672 11.38 13.20 42.18
N MET A 673 11.17 13.11 40.89
CA MET A 673 11.22 11.86 40.13
C MET A 673 12.28 11.94 39.03
N LEU A 674 13.09 10.90 38.90
CA LEU A 674 13.89 10.67 37.70
C LEU A 674 13.02 10.02 36.61
N SER A 675 13.17 10.52 35.40
CA SER A 675 12.60 9.97 34.20
C SER A 675 13.68 9.83 33.14
N VAL A 676 13.53 8.88 32.23
CA VAL A 676 14.50 8.65 31.16
C VAL A 676 14.05 9.38 29.89
N LEU A 677 14.96 10.02 29.14
CA LEU A 677 14.63 10.67 27.88
C LEU A 677 14.04 9.65 26.87
N GLU A 678 13.23 10.12 25.93
CA GLU A 678 12.53 9.31 24.92
C GLU A 678 11.45 8.36 25.49
N ALA A 679 11.11 8.44 26.79
CA ALA A 679 10.13 7.56 27.43
C ALA A 679 8.69 8.08 27.30
N TYR A 680 7.72 7.16 27.31
CA TYR A 680 6.29 7.46 27.34
C TYR A 680 5.57 6.65 28.42
N HIS A 681 4.97 7.33 29.38
CA HIS A 681 4.29 6.73 30.55
C HIS A 681 2.78 7.02 30.61
N GLY A 682 2.24 7.83 29.71
CA GLY A 682 0.82 8.17 29.65
C GLY A 682 0.56 9.61 29.29
N TRP A 683 -0.73 10.00 29.34
CA TRP A 683 -1.22 11.30 28.89
C TRP A 683 -1.93 12.13 30.01
N SER A 684 -2.02 11.64 31.26
CA SER A 684 -2.51 12.45 32.37
C SER A 684 -1.51 13.57 32.72
N VAL A 685 -1.97 14.56 33.50
CA VAL A 685 -1.09 15.68 33.89
C VAL A 685 0.25 15.20 34.50
N ALA A 686 0.22 14.14 35.34
CA ALA A 686 1.43 13.62 35.96
C ALA A 686 2.22 12.68 35.00
N THR A 687 1.54 11.81 34.25
CA THR A 687 2.22 10.88 33.36
C THR A 687 2.73 11.53 32.07
N ASP A 688 2.07 12.58 31.56
CA ASP A 688 2.60 13.41 30.48
C ASP A 688 3.82 14.22 30.97
N ALA A 689 3.73 14.78 32.19
CA ALA A 689 4.84 15.50 32.79
C ALA A 689 6.12 14.65 32.93
N ILE A 690 6.00 13.35 33.22
CA ILE A 690 7.13 12.43 33.37
C ILE A 690 7.52 11.74 32.06
N SER A 691 6.65 11.79 31.03
CA SER A 691 6.96 11.35 29.65
C SER A 691 7.85 12.38 28.97
N THR A 692 8.80 11.92 28.20
CA THR A 692 9.88 12.73 27.61
C THR A 692 9.99 12.58 26.09
N SER A 693 9.14 11.74 25.48
CA SER A 693 9.07 11.54 24.03
C SER A 693 8.56 12.79 23.32
N ILE A 694 9.39 13.39 22.46
CA ILE A 694 9.01 14.55 21.65
C ILE A 694 8.13 14.19 20.45
N ALA A 695 8.11 12.94 20.05
CA ALA A 695 7.20 12.43 19.02
C ALA A 695 5.74 12.39 19.51
N ASP A 696 5.52 12.09 20.80
CA ASP A 696 4.19 12.07 21.41
C ASP A 696 3.76 13.47 21.88
N ASN A 697 4.69 14.22 22.49
CA ASN A 697 4.47 15.60 22.92
C ASN A 697 5.69 16.47 22.52
N PRO A 698 5.59 17.25 21.42
CA PRO A 698 6.71 18.08 20.95
C PRO A 698 7.24 19.09 21.99
N GLN A 699 6.42 19.44 23.00
CA GLN A 699 6.79 20.36 24.08
C GLN A 699 7.19 19.64 25.37
N ALA A 700 7.29 18.31 25.38
CA ALA A 700 7.56 17.51 26.57
C ALA A 700 8.79 17.97 27.36
N LEU A 701 9.83 18.45 26.69
CA LEU A 701 11.05 18.90 27.34
C LEU A 701 10.99 20.35 27.87
N GLU A 702 10.09 21.18 27.33
CA GLU A 702 9.97 22.61 27.68
C GLU A 702 8.95 22.85 28.78
N THR A 703 7.88 22.07 28.83
CA THR A 703 6.72 22.30 29.72
C THR A 703 6.77 21.52 31.03
N ARG A 704 7.86 20.79 31.28
CA ARG A 704 8.02 19.94 32.47
C ARG A 704 7.95 20.68 33.79
N PRO A 705 7.24 20.17 34.79
CA PRO A 705 7.25 20.71 36.14
C PRO A 705 8.62 20.45 36.83
N ALA A 706 8.95 21.29 37.82
CA ALA A 706 10.23 21.22 38.49
C ALA A 706 10.52 19.94 39.28
N TRP A 707 9.55 19.07 39.48
CA TRP A 707 9.71 17.78 40.16
C TRP A 707 10.14 16.63 39.22
N VAL A 708 10.23 16.85 37.91
CA VAL A 708 10.68 15.86 36.93
C VAL A 708 12.11 16.15 36.51
N HIS A 709 12.98 15.18 36.69
CA HIS A 709 14.42 15.26 36.40
C HIS A 709 14.78 14.20 35.35
N PRO A 710 14.86 14.57 34.06
CA PRO A 710 15.22 13.62 33.00
C PRO A 710 16.70 13.27 33.09
N VAL A 711 16.98 12.01 32.82
CA VAL A 711 18.34 11.48 32.61
C VAL A 711 18.47 11.00 31.17
N GLU A 712 19.70 10.98 30.67
CA GLU A 712 20.00 10.57 29.29
C GLU A 712 19.38 9.21 28.95
N ALA A 713 18.87 9.08 27.74
CA ALA A 713 18.37 7.82 27.18
C ALA A 713 19.52 6.84 27.01
N PRO A 714 19.54 5.68 27.68
CA PRO A 714 20.62 4.70 27.54
C PRO A 714 20.48 3.91 26.22
N ASN A 715 20.41 4.64 25.11
CA ASN A 715 20.31 4.12 23.76
C ASN A 715 21.71 3.72 23.26
N THR A 716 21.96 2.42 23.20
CA THR A 716 23.28 1.86 22.83
C THR A 716 23.61 1.98 21.35
N PHE A 717 22.64 2.30 20.48
CA PHE A 717 22.83 2.43 19.04
C PHE A 717 23.09 3.87 18.61
N ARG A 718 22.11 4.79 18.84
CA ARG A 718 22.24 6.19 18.41
C ARG A 718 22.41 7.19 19.53
N GLY A 719 22.37 6.75 20.79
CA GLY A 719 22.49 7.61 21.94
C GLY A 719 23.87 8.26 22.07
N ARG A 720 24.01 9.10 23.10
CA ARG A 720 25.24 9.84 23.37
C ARG A 720 26.45 8.93 23.59
N PHE A 721 26.22 7.76 24.21
CA PHE A 721 27.25 6.74 24.46
C PHE A 721 26.80 5.46 23.78
N ARG A 722 27.59 4.96 22.83
CA ARG A 722 27.23 3.83 21.99
C ARG A 722 27.90 2.52 22.47
N GLY A 723 27.28 1.41 22.17
CA GLY A 723 27.77 0.07 22.47
C GLY A 723 27.29 -0.49 23.81
N PRO A 724 27.47 -1.82 24.00
CA PRO A 724 26.92 -2.54 25.15
C PRO A 724 27.58 -2.15 26.50
N ASP A 725 28.80 -1.61 26.49
CA ASP A 725 29.56 -1.26 27.70
C ASP A 725 29.28 0.18 28.17
N SER A 726 28.29 0.87 27.59
CA SER A 726 27.98 2.28 27.86
C SER A 726 27.24 2.53 29.19
N ALA A 727 26.91 1.50 29.97
CA ALA A 727 26.14 1.64 31.21
C ALA A 727 26.76 2.64 32.18
N ALA A 728 28.09 2.58 32.42
CA ALA A 728 28.81 3.45 33.34
C ALA A 728 28.76 4.91 32.93
N ASP A 729 28.75 5.19 31.62
CA ASP A 729 28.70 6.56 31.09
C ASP A 729 27.33 7.19 31.30
N TYR A 730 26.24 6.41 31.02
CA TYR A 730 24.88 6.85 31.31
C TYR A 730 24.60 7.00 32.81
N LEU A 731 25.19 6.14 33.64
CA LEU A 731 25.06 6.25 35.11
C LEU A 731 25.70 7.48 35.67
N ARG A 732 26.74 8.08 35.03
CA ARG A 732 27.29 9.38 35.45
C ARG A 732 26.26 10.50 35.33
N ASP A 733 25.38 10.44 34.36
CA ASP A 733 24.30 11.44 34.26
C ASP A 733 23.27 11.25 35.39
N VAL A 734 22.93 10.02 35.71
CA VAL A 734 22.10 9.72 36.89
C VAL A 734 22.77 10.25 38.18
N ASP A 735 24.10 10.04 38.37
CA ASP A 735 24.85 10.56 39.53
C ASP A 735 24.83 12.09 39.59
N ASN A 736 24.98 12.75 38.43
CA ASN A 736 24.95 14.21 38.36
C ASN A 736 23.57 14.75 38.79
N ARG A 737 22.47 14.17 38.28
CA ARG A 737 21.11 14.56 38.68
C ARG A 737 20.84 14.34 40.15
N LEU A 738 21.27 13.20 40.68
CA LEU A 738 21.17 12.90 42.12
C LEU A 738 21.96 13.90 42.97
N ALA A 739 23.20 14.27 42.56
CA ALA A 739 24.01 15.25 43.25
C ALA A 739 23.39 16.67 43.20
N GLU A 740 22.74 17.05 42.10
CA GLU A 740 21.99 18.33 42.00
C GLU A 740 20.80 18.37 42.98
N LEU A 741 20.08 17.25 43.12
CA LEU A 741 18.99 17.11 44.08
C LEU A 741 19.50 17.21 45.52
N ASP A 742 20.58 16.49 45.85
CA ASP A 742 21.22 16.50 47.17
C ASP A 742 21.71 17.95 47.54
N ALA A 743 22.36 18.63 46.60
CA ALA A 743 22.83 20.00 46.78
C ALA A 743 21.67 21.01 47.01
N SER A 744 20.55 20.74 46.34
CA SER A 744 19.34 21.56 46.46
C SER A 744 18.47 21.18 47.65
N ARG A 745 18.87 20.18 48.44
CA ARG A 745 18.10 19.58 49.54
C ARG A 745 16.70 19.14 49.17
N ARG A 746 16.55 18.63 47.93
CA ARG A 746 15.30 18.07 47.41
C ARG A 746 15.25 16.58 47.71
N GLN A 747 14.10 16.10 48.13
CA GLN A 747 13.91 14.68 48.47
C GLN A 747 13.44 13.89 47.24
N LEU A 748 14.26 12.93 46.82
CA LEU A 748 13.93 12.04 45.73
C LEU A 748 12.76 11.11 46.11
N ALA A 749 11.73 11.06 45.27
CA ALA A 749 10.64 10.08 45.42
C ALA A 749 10.94 8.77 44.68
N GLY A 750 11.56 8.84 43.53
CA GLY A 750 11.88 7.60 42.80
C GLY A 750 12.37 7.82 41.38
N ILE A 751 12.43 6.69 40.67
CA ILE A 751 12.66 6.61 39.22
C ILE A 751 11.54 5.81 38.58
N ILE A 752 11.08 6.22 37.41
CA ILE A 752 10.27 5.39 36.52
C ILE A 752 11.04 5.09 35.25
N CYS A 753 11.01 3.84 34.82
CA CYS A 753 11.72 3.41 33.62
C CYS A 753 10.97 2.26 32.92
N GLU A 754 10.91 2.31 31.59
CA GLU A 754 10.60 1.13 30.79
C GLU A 754 11.82 0.18 30.83
N PRO A 755 11.68 -1.10 31.23
CA PRO A 755 12.83 -2.04 31.30
C PRO A 755 13.50 -2.33 29.96
N VAL A 756 12.77 -2.17 28.88
CA VAL A 756 13.24 -2.10 27.50
C VAL A 756 12.67 -0.83 26.89
N TYR A 757 13.48 -0.08 26.19
CA TYR A 757 13.09 1.19 25.60
C TYR A 757 12.02 0.97 24.52
N GLY A 758 10.78 0.88 24.96
CA GLY A 758 9.67 0.53 24.12
C GLY A 758 9.33 1.60 23.09
N ASN A 759 9.24 2.84 23.54
CA ASN A 759 8.88 3.94 22.65
C ASN A 759 10.01 4.30 21.66
N ALA A 760 11.24 4.10 22.07
CA ALA A 760 12.42 4.26 21.21
C ALA A 760 12.70 3.06 20.28
N GLY A 761 11.78 2.10 20.14
CA GLY A 761 11.87 1.01 19.17
C GLY A 761 12.37 -0.33 19.69
N GLY A 762 12.22 -0.61 20.98
CA GLY A 762 12.59 -1.89 21.56
C GLY A 762 14.09 -2.01 21.89
N ILE A 763 14.75 -0.90 22.15
CA ILE A 763 16.19 -0.87 22.44
C ILE A 763 16.43 -1.44 23.85
N ALA A 764 17.27 -2.48 23.94
CA ALA A 764 17.70 -3.05 25.21
C ALA A 764 18.57 -2.04 25.99
N LEU A 765 18.34 -1.97 27.30
CA LEU A 765 19.21 -1.20 28.19
C LEU A 765 20.60 -1.85 28.27
N PRO A 766 21.68 -1.05 28.39
CA PRO A 766 23.01 -1.61 28.56
C PRO A 766 23.09 -2.44 29.86
N PRO A 767 23.81 -3.58 29.85
CA PRO A 767 23.87 -4.49 30.99
C PRO A 767 24.31 -3.77 32.28
N GLY A 768 23.61 -4.03 33.38
CA GLY A 768 23.90 -3.45 34.69
C GLY A 768 23.38 -2.04 34.92
N TYR A 769 22.78 -1.41 33.94
CA TYR A 769 22.25 -0.03 34.07
C TYR A 769 21.17 0.06 35.16
N LEU A 770 20.08 -0.74 35.06
CA LEU A 770 19.00 -0.71 36.05
C LEU A 770 19.47 -1.15 37.45
N GLN A 771 20.39 -2.13 37.53
CA GLN A 771 20.93 -2.57 38.81
C GLN A 771 21.58 -1.40 39.57
N ALA A 772 22.44 -0.64 38.89
CA ALA A 772 23.13 0.49 39.50
C ALA A 772 22.20 1.67 39.72
N ALA A 773 21.31 1.99 38.78
CA ALA A 773 20.36 3.08 38.91
C ALA A 773 19.40 2.85 40.10
N TYR A 774 18.84 1.67 40.25
CA TYR A 774 17.97 1.31 41.37
C TYR A 774 18.69 1.35 42.71
N ALA A 775 19.93 0.86 42.78
CA ALA A 775 20.73 0.94 43.99
C ALA A 775 20.97 2.41 44.43
N LYS A 776 21.28 3.30 43.49
CA LYS A 776 21.50 4.74 43.75
C LYS A 776 20.22 5.46 44.21
N VAL A 777 19.07 5.14 43.63
CA VAL A 777 17.76 5.68 44.01
C VAL A 777 17.35 5.22 45.41
N ARG A 778 17.46 3.91 45.68
CA ARG A 778 17.10 3.34 46.98
C ARG A 778 18.01 3.84 48.10
N ALA A 779 19.30 4.06 47.83
CA ALA A 779 20.23 4.68 48.80
C ALA A 779 19.79 6.08 49.29
N ARG A 780 18.86 6.72 48.55
CA ARG A 780 18.28 8.04 48.92
C ARG A 780 16.83 7.93 49.40
N GLY A 781 16.35 6.73 49.67
CA GLY A 781 14.96 6.48 50.11
C GLY A 781 13.90 6.56 49.01
N GLY A 782 14.31 6.69 47.76
CA GLY A 782 13.42 6.66 46.61
C GLY A 782 13.02 5.23 46.22
N VAL A 783 11.92 5.09 45.47
CA VAL A 783 11.39 3.81 44.93
C VAL A 783 11.65 3.66 43.42
N CYS A 784 11.75 2.43 42.98
CA CYS A 784 11.98 2.11 41.59
C CYS A 784 10.71 1.54 40.97
N ILE A 785 10.16 2.23 39.94
CA ILE A 785 8.96 1.86 39.21
C ILE A 785 9.38 1.26 37.88
N ALA A 786 8.97 0.00 37.65
CA ALA A 786 9.11 -0.64 36.34
C ALA A 786 7.80 -0.48 35.57
N ASP A 787 7.86 0.25 34.45
CA ASP A 787 6.73 0.34 33.51
C ASP A 787 6.75 -0.84 32.54
N GLU A 788 5.96 -1.86 32.87
CA GLU A 788 5.81 -3.11 32.12
C GLU A 788 4.66 -3.05 31.09
N VAL A 789 4.04 -1.92 30.92
CA VAL A 789 2.86 -1.73 30.05
C VAL A 789 3.09 -2.17 28.62
N GLN A 790 4.32 -2.06 28.11
CA GLN A 790 4.68 -2.43 26.74
C GLN A 790 5.26 -3.85 26.63
N VAL A 791 5.99 -4.34 27.62
CA VAL A 791 6.90 -5.48 27.49
C VAL A 791 6.59 -6.66 28.40
N GLY A 792 5.75 -6.49 29.41
CA GLY A 792 5.32 -7.57 30.30
C GLY A 792 4.49 -8.65 29.63
N TYR A 793 4.09 -9.66 30.42
CA TYR A 793 3.30 -10.81 30.00
C TYR A 793 4.01 -11.75 29.02
N GLY A 794 5.33 -11.94 29.20
CA GLY A 794 6.12 -12.87 28.40
C GLY A 794 6.43 -12.41 26.98
N ARG A 795 6.13 -11.15 26.62
CA ARG A 795 6.31 -10.61 25.26
C ARG A 795 7.76 -10.66 24.78
N LEU A 796 8.73 -10.48 25.67
CA LEU A 796 10.16 -10.56 25.36
C LEU A 796 10.67 -12.01 25.18
N GLY A 797 9.88 -13.00 25.51
CA GLY A 797 10.14 -14.42 25.27
C GLY A 797 10.93 -15.12 26.38
N GLU A 798 12.02 -14.55 26.88
CA GLU A 798 12.86 -15.21 27.91
C GLU A 798 12.27 -15.08 29.32
N HIS A 799 11.65 -13.94 29.62
CA HIS A 799 11.13 -13.60 30.94
C HIS A 799 9.66 -13.19 30.87
N PHE A 800 8.93 -13.36 32.00
CA PHE A 800 7.55 -12.89 32.11
C PHE A 800 7.47 -11.36 32.25
N TRP A 801 8.40 -10.78 33.02
CA TRP A 801 8.56 -9.33 33.21
C TRP A 801 9.84 -8.83 32.52
N GLY A 802 9.78 -7.67 31.91
CA GLY A 802 10.94 -7.09 31.20
C GLY A 802 12.10 -6.72 32.09
N PHE A 803 11.86 -6.31 33.36
CA PHE A 803 12.92 -5.98 34.31
C PHE A 803 13.82 -7.18 34.66
N GLU A 804 13.33 -8.41 34.48
CA GLU A 804 14.11 -9.62 34.74
C GLU A 804 15.31 -9.75 33.80
N GLU A 805 15.26 -9.17 32.60
CA GLU A 805 16.43 -9.13 31.68
C GLU A 805 17.65 -8.42 32.30
N GLN A 806 17.42 -7.46 33.20
CA GLN A 806 18.47 -6.73 33.91
C GLN A 806 18.81 -7.38 35.28
N GLY A 807 18.15 -8.49 35.64
CA GLY A 807 18.35 -9.16 36.93
C GLY A 807 18.03 -8.29 38.13
N VAL A 808 17.01 -7.43 38.03
CA VAL A 808 16.58 -6.53 39.11
C VAL A 808 15.15 -6.85 39.56
N VAL A 809 14.81 -6.38 40.76
CA VAL A 809 13.45 -6.39 41.28
C VAL A 809 13.08 -4.93 41.58
N PRO A 810 12.03 -4.37 40.94
CA PRO A 810 11.55 -3.02 41.25
C PRO A 810 10.86 -2.95 42.60
N ASP A 811 10.34 -1.80 42.96
CA ASP A 811 9.51 -1.58 44.15
C ASP A 811 8.03 -1.52 43.78
N ILE A 812 7.75 -1.07 42.55
CA ILE A 812 6.41 -0.98 41.97
C ILE A 812 6.48 -1.48 40.52
N ILE A 813 5.50 -2.34 40.16
CA ILE A 813 5.30 -2.80 38.78
C ILE A 813 3.99 -2.23 38.28
N THR A 814 4.00 -1.58 37.11
CA THR A 814 2.78 -1.12 36.41
C THR A 814 2.56 -1.92 35.15
N MET A 815 1.31 -2.32 34.88
CA MET A 815 0.93 -3.12 33.72
C MET A 815 -0.45 -2.71 33.18
N ALA A 816 -0.68 -2.87 31.88
CA ALA A 816 -1.96 -2.66 31.20
C ALA A 816 -1.95 -3.37 29.83
N LYS A 817 -2.64 -2.82 28.81
CA LYS A 817 -2.66 -3.29 27.41
C LYS A 817 -2.91 -4.79 27.28
N GLY A 818 -1.84 -5.58 27.07
CA GLY A 818 -1.89 -7.01 26.80
C GLY A 818 -2.63 -7.81 27.86
N MET A 819 -2.57 -7.38 29.12
CA MET A 819 -3.26 -8.09 30.22
C MET A 819 -4.78 -8.14 30.05
N GLY A 820 -5.37 -7.21 29.30
CA GLY A 820 -6.81 -7.16 29.04
C GLY A 820 -7.23 -7.64 27.65
N ASN A 821 -6.27 -7.87 26.75
CA ASN A 821 -6.54 -8.18 25.33
C ASN A 821 -7.58 -7.23 24.70
N GLY A 822 -7.46 -5.92 24.95
CA GLY A 822 -8.39 -4.90 24.50
C GLY A 822 -9.45 -4.47 25.51
N GLN A 823 -9.72 -5.28 26.56
CA GLN A 823 -10.55 -4.84 27.68
C GLN A 823 -9.81 -3.76 28.49
N PRO A 824 -10.47 -2.65 28.86
CA PRO A 824 -9.88 -1.68 29.79
C PRO A 824 -9.48 -2.34 31.11
N LEU A 825 -8.18 -2.46 31.33
CA LEU A 825 -7.60 -3.12 32.50
C LEU A 825 -6.14 -2.65 32.67
N GLY A 826 -5.80 -2.26 33.87
CA GLY A 826 -4.44 -1.97 34.31
C GLY A 826 -4.25 -2.33 35.76
N VAL A 827 -3.02 -2.52 36.20
CA VAL A 827 -2.69 -2.84 37.59
C VAL A 827 -1.44 -2.12 38.04
N VAL A 828 -1.37 -1.90 39.35
CA VAL A 828 -0.12 -1.61 40.08
C VAL A 828 0.11 -2.71 41.09
N ILE A 829 1.25 -3.35 41.04
CA ILE A 829 1.67 -4.40 41.97
C ILE A 829 2.81 -3.85 42.82
N THR A 830 2.71 -3.99 44.15
CA THR A 830 3.72 -3.42 45.06
C THR A 830 3.75 -4.16 46.39
N ARG A 831 4.63 -3.71 47.29
CA ARG A 831 4.78 -4.23 48.65
C ARG A 831 3.81 -3.51 49.58
N ARG A 832 3.49 -4.19 50.72
CA ARG A 832 2.56 -3.71 51.73
C ARG A 832 2.92 -2.34 52.27
N GLU A 833 4.17 -2.12 52.65
CA GLU A 833 4.64 -0.87 53.25
C GLU A 833 4.48 0.33 52.30
N ILE A 834 4.57 0.11 50.96
CA ILE A 834 4.36 1.16 49.99
C ILE A 834 2.85 1.44 49.82
N ALA A 835 2.02 0.42 49.81
CA ALA A 835 0.58 0.57 49.74
C ALA A 835 0.00 1.25 50.99
N GLU A 836 0.45 0.85 52.18
CA GLU A 836 0.01 1.41 53.48
C GLU A 836 0.39 2.88 53.63
N ALA A 837 1.51 3.32 53.01
CA ALA A 837 1.89 4.73 53.00
C ALA A 837 0.83 5.63 52.32
N LEU A 838 0.20 5.14 51.25
CA LEU A 838 -0.91 5.85 50.59
C LEU A 838 -2.18 5.87 51.44
N GLU A 839 -2.43 4.81 52.24
CA GLU A 839 -3.58 4.74 53.12
C GLU A 839 -3.58 5.86 54.17
N ALA A 840 -2.39 6.32 54.59
CA ALA A 840 -2.24 7.47 55.50
C ALA A 840 -2.68 8.81 54.89
N GLU A 841 -2.65 8.94 53.56
CA GLU A 841 -3.15 10.12 52.82
C GLU A 841 -4.66 10.04 52.49
N GLY A 842 -5.28 8.87 52.62
CA GLY A 842 -6.68 8.65 52.28
C GLY A 842 -6.90 7.27 51.66
N TYR A 843 -7.95 7.11 50.86
CA TYR A 843 -8.24 5.84 50.23
C TYR A 843 -8.28 5.97 48.70
N PHE A 844 -7.95 4.92 48.01
CA PHE A 844 -8.05 4.81 46.56
C PHE A 844 -9.38 4.21 46.12
N PHE A 845 -9.99 4.76 45.09
CA PHE A 845 -11.19 4.22 44.48
C PHE A 845 -11.18 4.44 42.95
N SER A 846 -11.50 3.39 42.22
CA SER A 846 -11.82 3.47 40.80
C SER A 846 -13.22 2.88 40.55
N SER A 847 -14.07 3.57 39.81
CA SER A 847 -15.44 3.14 39.54
C SER A 847 -15.50 1.86 38.70
N ALA A 848 -14.52 1.65 37.82
CA ALA A 848 -14.45 0.52 36.89
C ALA A 848 -13.23 -0.38 37.11
N GLY A 849 -12.19 0.11 37.81
CA GLY A 849 -10.99 -0.66 38.10
C GLY A 849 -11.31 -1.88 38.94
N GLY A 850 -10.88 -3.04 38.50
CA GLY A 850 -11.15 -4.31 39.15
C GLY A 850 -12.57 -4.84 39.01
N SER A 851 -13.34 -4.37 38.01
CA SER A 851 -14.69 -4.89 37.76
C SER A 851 -14.68 -6.39 37.46
N PRO A 852 -15.75 -7.14 37.80
CA PRO A 852 -15.82 -8.59 37.56
C PRO A 852 -15.50 -9.00 36.13
N VAL A 853 -15.98 -8.26 35.12
CA VAL A 853 -15.70 -8.54 33.71
C VAL A 853 -14.20 -8.37 33.41
N SER A 854 -13.57 -7.28 33.85
CA SER A 854 -12.15 -7.03 33.63
C SER A 854 -11.28 -8.09 34.32
N CYS A 855 -11.61 -8.48 35.56
CA CYS A 855 -10.89 -9.53 36.29
C CYS A 855 -11.02 -10.91 35.61
N ARG A 856 -12.22 -11.29 35.18
CA ARG A 856 -12.45 -12.57 34.47
C ARG A 856 -11.69 -12.59 33.12
N ILE A 857 -11.71 -11.51 32.36
CA ILE A 857 -10.94 -11.39 31.12
C ILE A 857 -9.45 -11.46 31.42
N GLY A 858 -8.93 -10.73 32.43
CA GLY A 858 -7.51 -10.80 32.81
C GLY A 858 -7.06 -12.21 33.19
N MET A 859 -7.89 -12.95 33.93
CA MET A 859 -7.62 -14.37 34.25
C MET A 859 -7.64 -15.25 33.00
N ALA A 860 -8.60 -15.04 32.10
CA ALA A 860 -8.71 -15.79 30.85
C ALA A 860 -7.52 -15.52 29.93
N VAL A 861 -6.99 -14.30 29.92
CA VAL A 861 -5.74 -13.97 29.18
C VAL A 861 -4.57 -14.81 29.71
N LEU A 862 -4.38 -14.88 31.03
CA LEU A 862 -3.31 -15.71 31.63
C LEU A 862 -3.47 -17.18 31.27
N ASP A 863 -4.71 -17.69 31.32
CA ASP A 863 -5.00 -19.06 30.95
C ASP A 863 -4.67 -19.37 29.49
N VAL A 864 -5.08 -18.50 28.56
CA VAL A 864 -4.83 -18.69 27.13
C VAL A 864 -3.33 -18.59 26.82
N LEU A 865 -2.62 -17.60 27.39
CA LEU A 865 -1.16 -17.48 27.24
C LEU A 865 -0.45 -18.79 27.56
N GLN A 866 -0.87 -19.46 28.65
CA GLN A 866 -0.29 -20.73 29.08
C GLN A 866 -0.78 -21.88 28.20
N GLN A 867 -2.08 -22.02 27.99
CA GLN A 867 -2.69 -23.19 27.32
C GLN A 867 -2.32 -23.26 25.84
N GLU A 868 -2.17 -22.13 25.18
CA GLU A 868 -1.79 -22.04 23.77
C GLU A 868 -0.27 -21.85 23.58
N GLY A 869 0.52 -21.82 24.66
CA GLY A 869 1.98 -21.73 24.59
C GLY A 869 2.47 -20.42 23.97
N LEU A 870 1.73 -19.31 24.13
CA LEU A 870 2.03 -18.05 23.44
C LEU A 870 3.33 -17.40 23.94
N TRP A 871 3.70 -17.63 25.21
CA TRP A 871 4.98 -17.18 25.75
C TRP A 871 6.15 -17.92 25.07
N ASP A 872 6.06 -19.26 24.95
CA ASP A 872 7.06 -20.06 24.23
C ASP A 872 7.15 -19.64 22.76
N ASN A 873 6.00 -19.35 22.12
CA ASN A 873 5.97 -18.84 20.76
C ASN A 873 6.71 -17.48 20.64
N ALA A 874 6.52 -16.56 21.60
CA ALA A 874 7.24 -15.31 21.62
C ALA A 874 8.77 -15.52 21.71
N ARG A 875 9.23 -16.51 22.49
CA ARG A 875 10.64 -16.86 22.60
C ARG A 875 11.19 -17.43 21.29
N GLU A 876 10.54 -18.46 20.76
CA GLU A 876 11.05 -19.23 19.62
C GLU A 876 10.88 -18.50 18.29
N THR A 877 9.65 -18.05 18.01
CA THR A 877 9.35 -17.30 16.78
C THR A 877 9.97 -15.90 16.84
N GLY A 878 10.09 -15.28 18.03
CA GLY A 878 10.78 -14.02 18.22
C GLY A 878 12.28 -14.07 17.86
N ARG A 879 13.00 -15.14 18.28
CA ARG A 879 14.40 -15.34 17.87
C ARG A 879 14.52 -15.49 16.35
N TYR A 880 13.63 -16.27 15.73
CA TYR A 880 13.56 -16.41 14.29
C TYR A 880 13.33 -15.06 13.61
N PHE A 881 12.36 -14.29 14.10
CA PHE A 881 12.02 -12.97 13.58
C PHE A 881 13.22 -12.01 13.63
N LYS A 882 13.89 -11.94 14.78
CA LYS A 882 15.09 -11.12 14.95
C LYS A 882 16.18 -11.47 13.92
N ALA A 883 16.42 -12.76 13.67
CA ALA A 883 17.39 -13.22 12.68
C ALA A 883 16.99 -12.79 11.26
N ARG A 884 15.69 -12.85 10.90
CA ARG A 884 15.18 -12.40 9.60
C ARG A 884 15.34 -10.88 9.43
N LEU A 885 15.08 -10.09 10.48
CA LEU A 885 15.32 -8.63 10.44
C LEU A 885 16.81 -8.29 10.33
N GLN A 886 17.67 -9.06 10.99
CA GLN A 886 19.13 -8.87 10.86
C GLN A 886 19.59 -9.13 9.42
N ALA A 887 19.02 -10.11 8.73
CA ALA A 887 19.31 -10.36 7.32
C ALA A 887 18.92 -9.16 6.42
N LEU A 888 17.84 -8.41 6.73
CA LEU A 888 17.51 -7.16 6.04
C LEU A 888 18.57 -6.07 6.30
N VAL A 889 19.05 -5.96 7.54
CA VAL A 889 20.14 -5.02 7.90
C VAL A 889 21.41 -5.34 7.09
N ASP A 890 21.72 -6.61 6.93
CA ASP A 890 22.92 -7.04 6.19
C ASP A 890 22.77 -6.78 4.67
N LYS A 891 21.55 -6.84 4.14
CA LYS A 891 21.24 -6.70 2.70
C LYS A 891 21.05 -5.25 2.26
N HIS A 892 20.31 -4.44 3.03
CA HIS A 892 19.86 -3.10 2.62
C HIS A 892 20.62 -2.00 3.35
N PRO A 893 21.30 -1.09 2.64
CA PRO A 893 22.02 0.03 3.28
C PRO A 893 21.14 0.91 4.17
N LEU A 894 19.86 1.09 3.79
CA LEU A 894 18.89 1.89 4.54
C LEU A 894 18.52 1.26 5.89
N ALA A 895 18.60 -0.05 6.04
CA ALA A 895 18.33 -0.75 7.30
C ALA A 895 19.56 -0.67 8.22
N GLY A 896 19.51 0.20 9.24
CA GLY A 896 20.62 0.50 10.14
C GLY A 896 20.84 -0.57 11.21
N ALA A 897 19.77 -0.97 11.91
CA ALA A 897 19.83 -1.95 12.99
C ALA A 897 18.51 -2.66 13.23
N ALA A 898 18.57 -3.90 13.73
CA ALA A 898 17.46 -4.63 14.28
C ALA A 898 17.55 -4.67 15.82
N HIS A 899 16.54 -4.16 16.51
CA HIS A 899 16.48 -4.05 17.97
C HIS A 899 15.53 -5.05 18.59
N GLY A 900 15.61 -5.20 19.92
CA GLY A 900 14.62 -5.91 20.74
C GLY A 900 14.79 -7.42 20.82
N SER A 901 13.82 -8.07 21.51
CA SER A 901 13.73 -9.50 21.74
C SER A 901 12.27 -9.95 21.74
N GLY A 902 12.05 -11.26 21.59
CA GLY A 902 10.71 -11.84 21.55
C GLY A 902 9.84 -11.21 20.48
N PHE A 903 8.63 -10.77 20.84
CA PHE A 903 7.71 -10.02 20.00
C PHE A 903 7.66 -8.53 20.35
N TYR A 904 8.80 -7.99 20.79
CA TYR A 904 9.02 -6.55 20.84
C TYR A 904 10.32 -6.22 20.12
N LEU A 905 10.19 -5.91 18.83
CA LEU A 905 11.31 -5.69 17.93
C LEU A 905 11.22 -4.30 17.28
N GLY A 906 12.35 -3.83 16.79
CA GLY A 906 12.45 -2.62 15.98
C GLY A 906 13.37 -2.84 14.80
N LEU A 907 13.01 -2.32 13.62
CA LEU A 907 13.91 -2.17 12.49
C LEU A 907 14.14 -0.67 12.29
N GLU A 908 15.35 -0.22 12.61
CA GLU A 908 15.71 1.19 12.50
C GLU A 908 16.29 1.50 11.13
N LEU A 909 15.75 2.53 10.48
CA LEU A 909 16.17 2.97 9.17
C LEU A 909 17.04 4.23 9.26
N VAL A 910 18.15 4.23 8.55
CA VAL A 910 19.13 5.33 8.49
C VAL A 910 19.55 5.58 7.05
N ARG A 911 19.76 6.84 6.69
CA ARG A 911 20.28 7.22 5.37
C ARG A 911 21.76 6.94 5.23
N ASP A 912 22.47 7.05 6.34
CA ASP A 912 23.91 6.84 6.43
C ASP A 912 24.26 6.12 7.72
N ARG A 913 25.00 5.01 7.62
CA ARG A 913 25.33 4.14 8.77
C ARG A 913 26.42 4.69 9.69
N ASP A 914 27.22 5.62 9.22
CA ASP A 914 28.29 6.23 10.02
C ASP A 914 27.75 7.39 10.86
N THR A 915 26.97 8.26 10.23
CA THR A 915 26.33 9.41 10.90
C THR A 915 25.06 9.03 11.64
N LEU A 916 24.40 7.94 11.24
CA LEU A 916 23.07 7.48 11.70
C LEU A 916 21.96 8.51 11.39
N GLU A 917 22.07 9.24 10.27
CA GLU A 917 21.02 10.16 9.84
C GLU A 917 19.67 9.41 9.72
N PRO A 918 18.61 9.84 10.43
CA PRO A 918 17.32 9.16 10.42
C PRO A 918 16.66 9.17 9.04
N ALA A 919 16.14 8.05 8.61
CA ALA A 919 15.37 7.89 7.37
C ALA A 919 13.85 8.02 7.65
N THR A 920 13.43 9.18 8.17
CA THR A 920 12.05 9.41 8.62
C THR A 920 11.04 9.31 7.49
N GLU A 921 11.28 9.99 6.39
CA GLU A 921 10.37 10.03 5.24
C GLU A 921 10.30 8.67 4.55
N GLU A 922 11.43 8.01 4.41
CA GLU A 922 11.54 6.67 3.84
C GLU A 922 10.77 5.64 4.70
N THR A 923 10.82 5.78 6.02
CA THR A 923 10.04 4.93 6.94
C THR A 923 8.54 5.13 6.77
N MET A 924 8.09 6.36 6.57
CA MET A 924 6.67 6.65 6.29
C MET A 924 6.21 6.07 4.95
N VAL A 925 7.04 6.19 3.91
CA VAL A 925 6.76 5.56 2.61
C VAL A 925 6.66 4.04 2.76
N LEU A 926 7.62 3.42 3.45
CA LEU A 926 7.61 1.99 3.73
C LEU A 926 6.33 1.55 4.45
N CYS A 927 5.90 2.26 5.49
CA CYS A 927 4.66 1.94 6.23
C CYS A 927 3.41 2.00 5.32
N ASN A 928 3.31 3.01 4.44
CA ASN A 928 2.20 3.12 3.50
C ASN A 928 2.23 1.99 2.45
N ARG A 929 3.42 1.64 1.94
CA ARG A 929 3.58 0.50 1.03
C ARG A 929 3.21 -0.82 1.68
N LEU A 930 3.63 -1.05 2.92
CA LEU A 930 3.26 -2.26 3.67
C LEU A 930 1.74 -2.36 3.85
N ARG A 931 1.03 -1.25 4.10
CA ARG A 931 -0.44 -1.23 4.12
C ARG A 931 -1.05 -1.69 2.80
N GLU A 932 -0.52 -1.22 1.66
CA GLU A 932 -0.97 -1.65 0.32
C GLU A 932 -0.73 -3.14 0.09
N LEU A 933 0.32 -3.69 0.69
CA LEU A 933 0.63 -5.12 0.69
C LEU A 933 -0.14 -5.91 1.76
N GLY A 934 -1.11 -5.34 2.46
CA GLY A 934 -1.92 -6.03 3.48
C GLY A 934 -1.22 -6.17 4.84
N ILE A 935 -0.40 -5.21 5.25
CA ILE A 935 0.30 -5.21 6.54
C ILE A 935 0.11 -3.88 7.25
N PHE A 936 -0.33 -3.91 8.50
CA PHE A 936 -0.35 -2.73 9.36
C PHE A 936 0.95 -2.55 10.12
N MET A 937 1.58 -1.40 9.91
CA MET A 937 2.83 -1.00 10.54
C MET A 937 2.85 0.51 10.77
N GLN A 938 3.61 0.98 11.77
CA GLN A 938 3.82 2.40 12.02
C GLN A 938 5.25 2.66 12.49
N PRO A 939 5.77 3.87 12.26
CA PRO A 939 7.05 4.30 12.81
C PRO A 939 6.94 4.65 14.29
N THR A 940 8.09 4.68 14.97
CA THR A 940 8.26 5.09 16.37
C THR A 940 9.61 5.77 16.56
N GLY A 941 9.88 6.17 17.82
CA GLY A 941 11.06 6.92 18.21
C GLY A 941 10.91 8.42 17.93
N ASP A 942 11.75 9.23 18.54
CA ASP A 942 11.68 10.69 18.43
C ASP A 942 11.89 11.18 16.98
N TYR A 943 12.53 10.37 16.14
CA TYR A 943 12.76 10.65 14.72
C TYR A 943 11.80 9.93 13.77
N LEU A 944 10.86 9.11 14.27
CA LEU A 944 9.91 8.33 13.47
C LEU A 944 10.57 7.48 12.36
N ASN A 945 11.76 6.96 12.63
CA ASN A 945 12.56 6.19 11.66
C ASN A 945 12.73 4.71 12.04
N ILE A 946 11.93 4.21 13.00
CA ILE A 946 12.00 2.83 13.48
C ILE A 946 10.64 2.16 13.26
N LEU A 947 10.58 1.04 12.56
CA LEU A 947 9.38 0.20 12.52
C LEU A 947 9.17 -0.44 13.90
N LYS A 948 8.05 -0.10 14.57
CA LYS A 948 7.69 -0.59 15.90
C LYS A 948 6.96 -1.92 15.81
N ILE A 949 7.69 -3.02 15.85
CA ILE A 949 7.19 -4.37 15.61
C ILE A 949 6.78 -5.02 16.94
N LYS A 950 5.47 -5.13 17.18
CA LYS A 950 4.89 -5.69 18.40
C LYS A 950 3.55 -6.40 18.13
N PRO A 951 3.60 -7.48 17.33
CA PRO A 951 2.39 -8.18 16.91
C PRO A 951 1.69 -8.88 18.07
N PRO A 952 0.45 -9.38 17.89
CA PRO A 952 -0.16 -10.38 18.76
C PRO A 952 0.75 -11.61 18.96
N MET A 953 0.74 -12.21 20.15
CA MET A 953 1.66 -13.31 20.46
C MET A 953 1.30 -14.64 19.79
N CYS A 954 0.16 -14.70 19.09
CA CYS A 954 -0.23 -15.82 18.22
C CYS A 954 0.39 -15.75 16.81
N THR A 955 1.27 -14.78 16.55
CA THR A 955 1.96 -14.62 15.26
C THR A 955 2.80 -15.85 14.92
N THR A 956 2.68 -16.33 13.68
CA THR A 956 3.35 -17.54 13.18
C THR A 956 4.65 -17.19 12.44
N ARG A 957 5.50 -18.20 12.19
CA ARG A 957 6.67 -18.02 11.33
C ARG A 957 6.31 -17.65 9.90
N ALA A 958 5.19 -18.18 9.36
CA ALA A 958 4.71 -17.81 8.03
C ALA A 958 4.37 -16.31 7.95
N SER A 959 3.68 -15.78 8.97
CA SER A 959 3.39 -14.34 9.06
C SER A 959 4.67 -13.50 9.18
N VAL A 960 5.69 -13.99 9.89
CA VAL A 960 7.01 -13.34 9.97
C VAL A 960 7.69 -13.31 8.60
N ASP A 961 7.69 -14.43 7.89
CA ASP A 961 8.27 -14.52 6.54
C ASP A 961 7.59 -13.55 5.60
N TYR A 962 6.26 -13.57 5.56
CA TYR A 962 5.48 -12.64 4.74
C TYR A 962 5.80 -11.18 5.04
N PHE A 963 5.86 -10.79 6.32
CA PHE A 963 6.21 -9.43 6.72
C PHE A 963 7.61 -9.00 6.26
N VAL A 964 8.60 -9.86 6.50
CA VAL A 964 10.00 -9.57 6.14
C VAL A 964 10.20 -9.54 4.63
N ASP A 965 9.57 -10.45 3.90
CA ASP A 965 9.64 -10.50 2.43
C ASP A 965 8.99 -9.26 1.80
N CYS A 966 7.89 -8.76 2.38
CA CYS A 966 7.29 -7.49 1.94
C CYS A 966 8.21 -6.29 2.20
N ILE A 967 8.89 -6.21 3.35
CA ILE A 967 9.90 -5.17 3.61
C ILE A 967 11.04 -5.28 2.59
N ASP A 968 11.58 -6.48 2.38
CA ASP A 968 12.65 -6.74 1.41
C ASP A 968 12.27 -6.26 0.01
N ARG A 969 11.06 -6.60 -0.43
CA ARG A 969 10.50 -6.16 -1.71
C ARG A 969 10.45 -4.63 -1.82
N VAL A 970 9.88 -3.96 -0.83
CA VAL A 970 9.73 -2.49 -0.86
C VAL A 970 11.08 -1.80 -0.83
N LEU A 971 12.02 -2.23 0.03
CA LEU A 971 13.36 -1.68 0.08
C LEU A 971 14.14 -1.91 -1.21
N SER A 972 13.91 -3.04 -1.90
CA SER A 972 14.53 -3.33 -3.20
C SER A 972 13.94 -2.51 -4.36
N GLN A 973 12.68 -2.09 -4.26
CA GLN A 973 12.01 -1.22 -5.24
C GLN A 973 12.38 0.27 -5.08
N GLY A 974 12.98 0.63 -3.94
CA GLY A 974 13.28 2.00 -3.54
C GLY A 974 12.13 2.67 -2.77
N VAL A 975 12.49 3.38 -1.70
CA VAL A 975 11.58 4.14 -0.81
C VAL A 975 11.96 5.63 -0.81
#